data_50f201a739cd6cb086b4f80ca96b04a9
#
_entry.id   50f201a739cd6cb086b4f80ca96b04a9
#
_cell.length_a   1.000
_cell.length_b   1.000
_cell.length_c   1.000
_cell.angle_alpha   90.00
_cell.angle_beta   90.00
_cell.angle_gamma   90.00
#
_symmetry.space_group_name_H-M   'P 1'
#
loop_
_entity.id
_entity.type
_entity.pdbx_description
1 polymer ?
#
loop_
_entity_poly.entity_id
_entity_poly.type
_entity_poly.pdbx_seq_one_letter_code
_entity_poly.pdbx_strand_id
1 'polypeptide(L)'
;MKKLLKHPWIIISAVTAITVFFALQLKSIEIQNTMRLFMPQKGDSYIRLHKTEDQFGSMILLGISLETTQEESVITPENISIIQKITEECEKLDLIEDVDSLTNVDFIYGREGSLNTGDLLGGDDYTGSANDMNLIRQKIIDWQDMYHNVILSDDGKITQIMLTVNPASSSTQQVELLKEIRAIVEEASKGSDLTVRLYGDPVQSDEMRRMMMQDLLCLIPLVILVVIVTLYISFHSLAGTFLPLLTVLISTIWSVGLMALLKVTFTLIASVIPVALIACGSAYGIHIISHYYEALSLSKGEMTKEKHLDVIMSALKNVSAAVLLAGITTIAGFVSLVTSPLVPLQSFAAFTALGVGFALLLSVTLIPAILYLTPLNKIGNAKKASSKFALKVKNKVKNKLEKHGLISKDEGQDTPYNIYKFFAGTPCRITLLILAILIVSAVGIKKLVIDTAMINYFPENSRFRKDVDFVDENLTGTNSLFFLVTGQENGDLTKPEILKSVEGLQQYLEKKNPEIGKIVSFTTFIKRINQVMHVPALKADTETFSDSDDAFFDSLDFGDESGSFESFASDDSFESFASDEDFEDAGFSSFAESSDIENSENSAEGHSAAAFVDPNIAFAEKLNEKMSVAEFFQLLQKAYVAAGGRRASVENIVKEMEKSFNFNGIDYYEIPYNVEKYPVASREELSDLVSQYLLLYSGTLDKFADNQLSPKQIRIQVQIKDQSTLVTGKIIEDAKQYAAKYFPEGYTIEATGNAEMQYTMAHMVVTSQMTSIAFSILMVFVILSISFKSPWAGIIGALPLIFTIMLNFMVMGFANIHLDLITSIIASVAIGIGIDYTIHFLETYKAERALSSRLNEVTKNTFRISGQGIITNALAVGLGFAVLLLSKFIILRCVGILVAIVMFTSSSLALTVIPGILNTLKPKFMNPKVKPVQKTEQTDGQPADRT
;
A
#
# COMPACT_ATOMS: atom_id res chain seq x y z
N MET A 1 -32.39 -32.91 15.49
CA MET A 1 -33.04 -31.61 15.55
C MET A 1 -34.32 -31.57 16.34
N LYS A 2 -35.38 -32.32 16.02
CA LYS A 2 -36.67 -32.31 16.75
C LYS A 2 -36.53 -32.64 18.25
N LYS A 3 -35.66 -33.60 18.66
CA LYS A 3 -35.35 -33.91 20.07
C LYS A 3 -34.63 -32.77 20.78
N LEU A 4 -33.67 -32.10 20.09
CA LEU A 4 -32.87 -31.01 20.62
C LEU A 4 -33.72 -29.75 20.87
N LEU A 5 -34.64 -29.44 19.93
CA LEU A 5 -35.56 -28.29 20.04
C LEU A 5 -36.58 -28.41 21.18
N LYS A 6 -36.80 -29.62 21.71
CA LYS A 6 -37.62 -29.80 22.93
C LYS A 6 -36.96 -29.28 24.20
N HIS A 7 -35.60 -29.07 24.16
CA HIS A 7 -34.81 -28.51 25.25
C HIS A 7 -34.08 -27.23 24.82
N PRO A 8 -34.78 -26.15 24.44
CA PRO A 8 -34.19 -24.97 23.82
C PRO A 8 -33.18 -24.25 24.74
N TRP A 9 -33.37 -24.33 26.04
CA TRP A 9 -32.48 -23.74 27.04
C TRP A 9 -31.06 -24.31 27.00
N ILE A 10 -30.87 -25.58 26.61
CA ILE A 10 -29.53 -26.18 26.45
C ILE A 10 -28.79 -25.49 25.32
N ILE A 11 -29.48 -25.24 24.20
CA ILE A 11 -28.86 -24.53 23.04
C ILE A 11 -28.51 -23.10 23.45
N ILE A 12 -29.44 -22.37 24.07
CA ILE A 12 -29.24 -20.97 24.46
C ILE A 12 -28.09 -20.83 25.46
N SER A 13 -28.06 -21.69 26.50
CA SER A 13 -27.01 -21.68 27.52
C SER A 13 -25.64 -22.01 26.92
N ALA A 14 -25.54 -23.00 26.04
CA ALA A 14 -24.31 -23.35 25.37
C ALA A 14 -23.80 -22.19 24.47
N VAL A 15 -24.68 -21.58 23.65
CA VAL A 15 -24.34 -20.45 22.80
C VAL A 15 -23.89 -19.26 23.65
N THR A 16 -24.60 -18.96 24.75
CA THR A 16 -24.24 -17.86 25.66
C THR A 16 -22.87 -18.08 26.30
N ALA A 17 -22.58 -19.28 26.80
CA ALA A 17 -21.31 -19.62 27.43
C ALA A 17 -20.13 -19.45 26.43
N ILE A 18 -20.29 -19.98 25.21
CA ILE A 18 -19.28 -19.84 24.15
C ILE A 18 -19.09 -18.35 23.75
N THR A 19 -20.19 -17.60 23.69
CA THR A 19 -20.15 -16.18 23.35
C THR A 19 -19.41 -15.37 24.40
N VAL A 20 -19.66 -15.61 25.69
CA VAL A 20 -18.93 -14.98 26.78
C VAL A 20 -17.45 -15.33 26.74
N PHE A 21 -17.12 -16.61 26.49
CA PHE A 21 -15.73 -17.05 26.36
C PHE A 21 -15.00 -16.28 25.25
N PHE A 22 -15.55 -16.22 24.04
CA PHE A 22 -14.91 -15.49 22.93
C PHE A 22 -14.94 -13.97 23.12
N ALA A 23 -15.96 -13.41 23.76
CA ALA A 23 -16.01 -11.98 24.07
C ALA A 23 -14.88 -11.55 25.03
N LEU A 24 -14.50 -12.40 25.98
CA LEU A 24 -13.37 -12.14 26.88
C LEU A 24 -12.02 -12.12 26.13
N GLN A 25 -11.88 -12.93 25.07
CA GLN A 25 -10.67 -12.96 24.25
C GLN A 25 -10.46 -11.68 23.41
N LEU A 26 -11.51 -10.91 23.14
CA LEU A 26 -11.39 -9.66 22.36
C LEU A 26 -10.43 -8.64 23.00
N LYS A 27 -10.19 -8.73 24.31
CA LYS A 27 -9.22 -7.87 25.00
C LYS A 27 -7.77 -8.13 24.61
N SER A 28 -7.46 -9.32 24.12
CA SER A 28 -6.11 -9.74 23.71
C SER A 28 -5.84 -9.54 22.22
N ILE A 29 -6.68 -8.78 21.53
CA ILE A 29 -6.52 -8.54 20.11
C ILE A 29 -5.36 -7.57 19.86
N GLU A 30 -4.41 -7.96 19.03
CA GLU A 30 -3.29 -7.13 18.61
C GLU A 30 -3.58 -6.52 17.25
N ILE A 31 -3.51 -5.18 17.18
CA ILE A 31 -3.73 -4.43 15.95
C ILE A 31 -2.38 -3.99 15.38
N GLN A 32 -2.03 -4.50 14.21
CA GLN A 32 -0.77 -4.22 13.54
C GLN A 32 -0.97 -4.06 12.04
N ASN A 33 -0.28 -3.08 11.44
CA ASN A 33 -0.37 -2.78 10.01
C ASN A 33 1.01 -2.40 9.44
N THR A 34 2.02 -3.20 9.72
CA THR A 34 3.34 -3.02 9.13
C THR A 34 3.45 -3.80 7.82
N MET A 35 4.22 -3.27 6.85
CA MET A 35 4.47 -3.93 5.57
C MET A 35 5.05 -5.34 5.75
N ARG A 36 5.93 -5.52 6.72
CA ARG A 36 6.58 -6.81 7.05
C ARG A 36 5.58 -7.92 7.37
N LEU A 37 4.46 -7.59 8.04
CA LEU A 37 3.40 -8.55 8.35
C LEU A 37 2.59 -8.99 7.14
N PHE A 38 2.60 -8.20 6.08
CA PHE A 38 1.83 -8.49 4.87
C PHE A 38 2.54 -9.48 3.97
N MET A 39 3.88 -9.52 4.04
CA MET A 39 4.71 -10.39 3.21
C MET A 39 4.78 -11.83 3.74
N PRO A 40 4.88 -12.82 2.86
CA PRO A 40 5.14 -14.19 3.29
C PRO A 40 6.56 -14.30 3.84
N GLN A 41 6.70 -14.79 5.08
CA GLN A 41 7.99 -14.91 5.78
C GLN A 41 9.02 -15.80 5.06
N LYS A 42 8.57 -16.68 4.16
CA LYS A 42 9.42 -17.54 3.32
C LYS A 42 9.66 -16.98 1.92
N GLY A 43 9.19 -15.79 1.63
CA GLY A 43 9.38 -15.12 0.35
C GLY A 43 10.79 -14.52 0.23
N ASP A 44 11.34 -14.53 -0.97
CA ASP A 44 12.70 -14.05 -1.25
C ASP A 44 12.91 -12.59 -0.83
N SER A 45 11.93 -11.73 -1.07
CA SER A 45 11.98 -10.31 -0.68
C SER A 45 12.05 -10.14 0.85
N TYR A 46 11.27 -10.92 1.61
CA TYR A 46 11.30 -10.90 3.08
C TYR A 46 12.63 -11.40 3.64
N ILE A 47 13.14 -12.52 3.10
CA ILE A 47 14.42 -13.11 3.53
C ILE A 47 15.58 -12.14 3.21
N ARG A 48 15.54 -11.53 2.01
CA ARG A 48 16.55 -10.56 1.59
C ARG A 48 16.55 -9.32 2.49
N LEU A 49 15.37 -8.78 2.81
CA LEU A 49 15.26 -7.65 3.73
C LEU A 49 15.94 -7.95 5.06
N HIS A 50 15.57 -9.06 5.73
CA HIS A 50 16.14 -9.42 7.02
C HIS A 50 17.65 -9.64 6.95
N LYS A 51 18.12 -10.34 5.91
CA LYS A 51 19.56 -10.53 5.70
C LYS A 51 20.28 -9.19 5.52
N THR A 52 19.66 -8.25 4.84
CA THR A 52 20.24 -6.91 4.65
C THR A 52 20.25 -6.12 5.96
N GLU A 53 19.20 -6.24 6.77
CA GLU A 53 19.15 -5.60 8.09
C GLU A 53 20.15 -6.18 9.06
N ASP A 54 20.39 -7.49 9.02
CA ASP A 54 21.44 -8.15 9.83
C ASP A 54 22.86 -7.68 9.46
N GLN A 55 23.05 -7.22 8.20
CA GLN A 55 24.37 -6.80 7.71
C GLN A 55 24.60 -5.28 7.78
N PHE A 56 23.58 -4.47 7.51
CA PHE A 56 23.70 -3.03 7.29
C PHE A 56 22.89 -2.19 8.29
N GLY A 57 22.32 -2.81 9.31
CA GLY A 57 21.42 -2.17 10.27
C GLY A 57 19.99 -2.06 9.79
N SER A 58 19.12 -1.59 10.65
CA SER A 58 17.67 -1.49 10.41
C SER A 58 17.32 -0.60 9.22
N MET A 59 16.24 -0.97 8.55
CA MET A 59 15.63 -0.17 7.49
C MET A 59 14.30 0.48 7.92
N ILE A 60 13.98 0.46 9.22
CA ILE A 60 12.79 1.15 9.75
C ILE A 60 13.19 2.58 10.09
N LEU A 61 12.73 3.51 9.26
CA LEU A 61 13.05 4.92 9.41
C LEU A 61 11.88 5.69 10.02
N LEU A 62 12.22 6.61 10.91
CA LEU A 62 11.33 7.63 11.46
C LEU A 62 12.01 8.99 11.29
N GLY A 63 11.37 9.91 10.60
CA GLY A 63 11.89 11.25 10.37
C GLY A 63 11.14 12.31 11.19
N ILE A 64 11.90 13.29 11.67
CA ILE A 64 11.40 14.50 12.31
C ILE A 64 11.84 15.67 11.43
N SER A 65 10.92 16.27 10.68
CA SER A 65 11.18 17.46 9.88
C SER A 65 10.87 18.72 10.69
N LEU A 66 11.79 19.67 10.68
CA LEU A 66 11.74 20.94 11.38
C LEU A 66 11.81 22.07 10.35
N GLU A 67 10.77 22.90 10.29
CA GLU A 67 10.66 24.03 9.36
C GLU A 67 10.59 25.35 10.15
N THR A 68 11.47 26.32 9.82
CA THR A 68 11.32 27.70 10.30
C THR A 68 10.39 28.50 9.40
N THR A 69 9.50 29.29 10.00
CA THR A 69 8.53 30.13 9.26
C THR A 69 8.84 31.62 9.32
N GLN A 70 9.67 32.04 10.25
CA GLN A 70 9.99 33.45 10.52
C GLN A 70 11.41 33.80 10.13
N GLU A 71 12.35 32.86 10.25
CA GLU A 71 13.77 33.06 9.94
C GLU A 71 14.07 32.83 8.46
N GLU A 72 15.16 33.42 7.96
CA GLU A 72 15.65 33.16 6.60
C GLU A 72 16.25 31.77 6.46
N SER A 73 16.74 31.18 7.56
CA SER A 73 17.33 29.85 7.59
C SER A 73 17.08 29.15 8.92
N VAL A 74 16.96 27.82 8.88
CA VAL A 74 16.86 26.98 10.11
C VAL A 74 18.19 26.94 10.86
N ILE A 75 19.33 27.25 10.19
CA ILE A 75 20.66 27.29 10.80
C ILE A 75 20.82 28.60 11.57
N THR A 76 20.29 28.61 12.80
CA THR A 76 20.45 29.66 13.82
C THR A 76 20.91 29.01 15.12
N PRO A 77 21.63 29.74 16.03
CA PRO A 77 22.09 29.17 17.29
C PRO A 77 20.94 28.58 18.13
N GLU A 78 19.78 29.25 18.14
CA GLU A 78 18.60 28.80 18.87
C GLU A 78 18.04 27.49 18.31
N ASN A 79 17.84 27.40 17.00
CA ASN A 79 17.31 26.21 16.34
C ASN A 79 18.29 25.04 16.41
N ILE A 80 19.59 25.28 16.25
CA ILE A 80 20.64 24.25 16.41
C ILE A 80 20.60 23.66 17.82
N SER A 81 20.43 24.49 18.87
CA SER A 81 20.32 24.00 20.25
C SER A 81 19.08 23.13 20.45
N ILE A 82 17.97 23.45 19.78
CA ILE A 82 16.75 22.63 19.82
C ILE A 82 16.98 21.30 19.10
N ILE A 83 17.61 21.32 17.91
CA ILE A 83 17.94 20.12 17.13
C ILE A 83 18.88 19.22 17.93
N GLN A 84 19.93 19.78 18.53
CA GLN A 84 20.89 19.06 19.38
C GLN A 84 20.17 18.38 20.54
N LYS A 85 19.30 19.11 21.26
CA LYS A 85 18.53 18.55 22.38
C LYS A 85 17.64 17.38 21.93
N ILE A 86 16.95 17.50 20.79
CA ILE A 86 16.11 16.42 20.27
C ILE A 86 16.97 15.22 19.91
N THR A 87 18.13 15.43 19.26
CA THR A 87 19.06 14.39 18.86
C THR A 87 19.55 13.61 20.08
N GLU A 88 20.12 14.30 21.09
CA GLU A 88 20.68 13.70 22.32
C GLU A 88 19.61 12.94 23.15
N GLU A 89 18.38 13.45 23.22
CA GLU A 89 17.32 12.76 23.96
C GLU A 89 16.79 11.54 23.19
N CYS A 90 16.76 11.60 21.84
CA CYS A 90 16.38 10.44 21.02
C CYS A 90 17.44 9.34 21.03
N GLU A 91 18.74 9.65 21.07
CA GLU A 91 19.85 8.68 21.19
C GLU A 91 19.79 7.85 22.48
N LYS A 92 19.17 8.38 23.55
CA LYS A 92 19.03 7.67 24.84
C LYS A 92 17.91 6.63 24.83
N LEU A 93 17.10 6.55 23.79
CA LEU A 93 15.96 5.62 23.72
C LEU A 93 16.41 4.23 23.29
N ASP A 94 16.16 3.22 24.10
CA ASP A 94 16.62 1.82 23.91
C ASP A 94 16.23 1.20 22.53
N LEU A 95 15.18 1.71 21.88
CA LEU A 95 14.70 1.19 20.60
C LEU A 95 15.22 1.97 19.40
N ILE A 96 16.03 2.99 19.60
CA ILE A 96 16.71 3.74 18.54
C ILE A 96 18.11 3.14 18.39
N GLU A 97 18.46 2.72 17.17
CA GLU A 97 19.77 2.20 16.83
C GLU A 97 20.74 3.30 16.42
N ASP A 98 20.17 4.34 15.77
CA ASP A 98 20.98 5.43 15.23
C ASP A 98 20.15 6.69 15.03
N VAL A 99 20.80 7.86 15.12
CA VAL A 99 20.18 9.17 14.91
C VAL A 99 21.10 10.01 14.02
N ASP A 100 20.63 10.40 12.87
CA ASP A 100 21.32 11.28 11.94
C ASP A 100 20.64 12.67 11.94
N SER A 101 21.38 13.71 12.29
CA SER A 101 20.87 15.09 12.31
C SER A 101 21.93 16.07 11.88
N LEU A 102 21.55 17.33 11.71
CA LEU A 102 22.48 18.43 11.39
C LEU A 102 23.61 18.56 12.44
N THR A 103 23.44 18.02 13.64
CA THR A 103 24.36 18.22 14.77
C THR A 103 25.37 17.10 14.95
N ASN A 104 25.09 15.88 14.47
CA ASN A 104 25.92 14.71 14.70
C ASN A 104 26.32 13.90 13.46
N VAL A 105 25.93 14.34 12.24
CA VAL A 105 26.36 13.61 11.03
C VAL A 105 27.85 13.82 10.78
N ASP A 106 28.53 12.77 10.35
CA ASP A 106 29.94 12.76 10.02
C ASP A 106 30.27 13.72 8.87
N PHE A 107 31.29 14.52 9.04
CA PHE A 107 31.90 15.35 7.99
C PHE A 107 33.36 14.96 7.77
N ILE A 108 33.72 14.66 6.52
CA ILE A 108 35.07 14.28 6.12
C ILE A 108 35.79 15.51 5.60
N TYR A 109 36.94 15.84 6.20
CA TYR A 109 37.78 16.98 5.82
C TYR A 109 39.28 16.67 5.88
N GLY A 110 40.06 17.40 5.12
CA GLY A 110 41.52 17.30 5.15
C GLY A 110 42.12 18.41 5.99
N ARG A 111 43.08 18.07 6.82
CA ARG A 111 43.88 19.04 7.54
C ARG A 111 45.32 18.58 7.56
N GLU A 112 46.23 19.45 7.09
CA GLU A 112 47.70 19.23 7.12
C GLU A 112 48.14 17.91 6.46
N GLY A 113 47.43 17.50 5.38
CA GLY A 113 47.72 16.26 4.66
C GLY A 113 47.15 14.98 5.28
N SER A 114 46.36 15.08 6.37
CA SER A 114 45.70 13.95 7.00
C SER A 114 44.20 13.98 6.71
N LEU A 115 43.60 12.79 6.61
CA LEU A 115 42.16 12.58 6.57
C LEU A 115 41.58 12.64 7.98
N ASN A 116 40.62 13.52 8.20
CA ASN A 116 39.93 13.65 9.48
C ASN A 116 38.43 13.48 9.28
N THR A 117 37.79 12.93 10.32
CA THR A 117 36.33 12.86 10.44
C THR A 117 35.91 13.52 11.75
N GLY A 118 34.79 14.18 11.73
CA GLY A 118 34.19 14.81 12.90
C GLY A 118 32.77 15.19 12.59
N ASP A 119 32.03 15.64 13.59
CA ASP A 119 30.66 16.07 13.42
C ASP A 119 30.58 17.31 12.52
N LEU A 120 29.48 17.38 11.77
CA LEU A 120 29.20 18.55 10.93
C LEU A 120 29.17 19.84 11.77
N LEU A 121 28.65 19.77 13.01
CA LEU A 121 28.62 20.88 13.95
C LEU A 121 30.00 21.31 14.44
N GLY A 122 30.97 20.41 14.54
CA GLY A 122 32.32 20.70 14.97
C GLY A 122 32.65 20.26 16.41
N GLY A 123 31.80 19.49 17.07
CA GLY A 123 32.04 18.91 18.38
C GLY A 123 32.34 19.98 19.46
N ASP A 124 33.44 19.79 20.23
CA ASP A 124 33.86 20.67 21.35
C ASP A 124 34.23 22.10 20.89
N ASP A 125 34.52 22.32 19.61
CA ASP A 125 34.87 23.64 19.06
C ASP A 125 33.65 24.51 18.74
N TYR A 126 32.41 23.95 18.83
CA TYR A 126 31.17 24.67 18.55
C TYR A 126 30.86 25.68 19.67
N THR A 127 30.79 26.95 19.31
CA THR A 127 30.52 28.06 20.27
C THR A 127 29.14 28.71 20.08
N GLY A 128 28.39 28.34 19.04
CA GLY A 128 27.12 28.99 18.65
C GLY A 128 27.31 30.40 18.07
N SER A 129 28.51 30.72 17.56
CA SER A 129 28.77 32.00 16.94
C SER A 129 28.24 32.10 15.51
N ALA A 130 28.13 33.33 14.99
CA ALA A 130 27.78 33.54 13.57
C ALA A 130 28.78 32.88 12.62
N ASN A 131 30.06 32.75 13.01
CA ASN A 131 31.06 32.04 12.26
C ASN A 131 30.78 30.55 12.16
N ASP A 132 30.32 29.93 13.27
CA ASP A 132 29.96 28.50 13.28
C ASP A 132 28.77 28.26 12.33
N MET A 133 27.79 29.15 12.32
CA MET A 133 26.64 29.06 11.42
C MET A 133 27.07 29.11 9.93
N ASN A 134 28.01 30.00 9.59
CA ASN A 134 28.57 30.09 8.26
C ASN A 134 29.40 28.84 7.92
N LEU A 135 30.17 28.33 8.88
CA LEU A 135 30.98 27.12 8.68
C LEU A 135 30.13 25.87 8.43
N ILE A 136 29.02 25.71 9.15
CA ILE A 136 28.06 24.63 8.90
C ILE A 136 27.51 24.73 7.47
N ARG A 137 27.09 25.91 7.04
CA ARG A 137 26.58 26.12 5.67
C ARG A 137 27.65 25.78 4.62
N GLN A 138 28.89 26.18 4.82
CA GLN A 138 30.00 25.86 3.94
C GLN A 138 30.26 24.34 3.87
N LYS A 139 30.30 23.66 5.01
CA LYS A 139 30.50 22.21 5.06
C LYS A 139 29.40 21.47 4.27
N ILE A 140 28.13 21.93 4.37
CA ILE A 140 27.01 21.36 3.60
C ILE A 140 27.20 21.58 2.10
N ILE A 141 27.66 22.77 1.70
CA ILE A 141 27.95 23.09 0.30
C ILE A 141 29.15 22.27 -0.22
N ASP A 142 30.17 22.08 0.61
CA ASP A 142 31.37 21.31 0.24
C ASP A 142 31.10 19.83 -0.03
N TRP A 143 30.06 19.28 0.56
CA TRP A 143 29.67 17.89 0.33
C TRP A 143 28.17 17.75 0.02
N GLN A 144 27.72 18.41 -1.04
CA GLN A 144 26.30 18.43 -1.48
C GLN A 144 25.74 17.04 -1.74
N ASP A 145 26.56 16.11 -2.24
CA ASP A 145 26.11 14.75 -2.54
C ASP A 145 25.62 14.01 -1.28
N MET A 146 26.04 14.42 -0.09
CA MET A 146 25.65 13.81 1.18
C MET A 146 24.50 14.55 1.87
N TYR A 147 24.53 15.90 1.91
CA TYR A 147 23.69 16.67 2.82
C TYR A 147 22.56 17.44 2.15
N HIS A 148 22.77 17.85 0.88
CA HIS A 148 21.80 18.71 0.18
C HIS A 148 20.48 18.00 -0.06
N ASN A 149 19.38 18.59 0.39
CA ASN A 149 18.05 18.02 0.47
C ASN A 149 17.92 16.75 1.33
N VAL A 150 19.04 16.18 1.83
CA VAL A 150 19.00 15.05 2.77
C VAL A 150 18.79 15.57 4.19
N ILE A 151 19.61 16.54 4.62
CA ILE A 151 19.57 17.09 5.97
C ILE A 151 19.07 18.54 5.97
N LEU A 152 19.37 19.31 4.93
CA LEU A 152 18.96 20.70 4.77
C LEU A 152 18.34 20.91 3.37
N SER A 153 17.18 21.58 3.32
CA SER A 153 16.51 21.95 2.07
C SER A 153 17.26 23.01 1.26
N ASP A 154 16.95 23.11 -0.04
CA ASP A 154 17.55 24.08 -0.97
C ASP A 154 17.45 25.53 -0.47
N ASP A 155 16.32 25.89 0.13
CA ASP A 155 16.06 27.22 0.66
C ASP A 155 16.63 27.44 2.07
N GLY A 156 17.25 26.39 2.65
CA GLY A 156 17.85 26.44 3.99
C GLY A 156 16.85 26.58 5.15
N LYS A 157 15.54 26.41 4.90
CA LYS A 157 14.49 26.61 5.90
C LYS A 157 14.04 25.35 6.60
N ILE A 158 14.32 24.19 6.01
CA ILE A 158 13.86 22.89 6.49
C ILE A 158 15.07 22.02 6.78
N THR A 159 15.09 21.41 7.97
CA THR A 159 16.03 20.35 8.33
C THR A 159 15.27 19.14 8.80
N GLN A 160 15.94 17.99 8.85
CA GLN A 160 15.34 16.76 9.39
C GLN A 160 16.32 15.99 10.26
N ILE A 161 15.75 15.30 11.25
CA ILE A 161 16.42 14.31 12.08
C ILE A 161 15.91 12.95 11.67
N MET A 162 16.80 12.05 11.29
CA MET A 162 16.47 10.69 10.85
C MET A 162 16.79 9.71 11.96
N LEU A 163 15.78 8.97 12.43
CA LEU A 163 15.90 7.95 13.47
C LEU A 163 15.80 6.57 12.84
N THR A 164 16.75 5.69 13.14
CA THR A 164 16.73 4.29 12.76
C THR A 164 16.21 3.47 13.93
N VAL A 165 15.06 2.81 13.73
CA VAL A 165 14.35 2.07 14.80
C VAL A 165 14.70 0.59 14.74
N ASN A 166 14.96 -0.04 15.89
CA ASN A 166 15.32 -1.44 15.99
C ASN A 166 14.27 -2.36 15.30
N PRO A 167 14.67 -3.23 14.35
CA PRO A 167 13.78 -4.06 13.56
C PRO A 167 13.10 -5.16 14.38
N ALA A 168 13.66 -5.53 15.54
CA ALA A 168 13.05 -6.52 16.45
C ALA A 168 11.93 -5.92 17.31
N SER A 169 11.72 -4.59 17.28
CA SER A 169 10.70 -3.91 18.07
C SER A 169 9.28 -4.33 17.67
N SER A 170 8.44 -4.66 18.65
CA SER A 170 7.02 -4.94 18.41
C SER A 170 6.27 -3.65 18.10
N SER A 171 5.13 -3.77 17.40
CA SER A 171 4.28 -2.59 17.11
C SER A 171 3.80 -1.86 18.37
N THR A 172 3.65 -2.56 19.49
CA THR A 172 3.28 -1.93 20.76
C THR A 172 4.43 -1.07 21.29
N GLN A 173 5.66 -1.57 21.20
CA GLN A 173 6.86 -0.83 21.59
C GLN A 173 7.09 0.38 20.68
N GLN A 174 6.89 0.24 19.38
CA GLN A 174 6.97 1.37 18.43
C GLN A 174 5.94 2.47 18.73
N VAL A 175 4.73 2.11 19.17
CA VAL A 175 3.71 3.08 19.59
C VAL A 175 4.13 3.81 20.87
N GLU A 176 4.75 3.12 21.83
CA GLU A 176 5.26 3.74 23.06
C GLU A 176 6.42 4.69 22.74
N LEU A 177 7.39 4.20 21.96
CA LEU A 177 8.51 4.98 21.44
C LEU A 177 8.03 6.27 20.75
N LEU A 178 7.02 6.17 19.90
CA LEU A 178 6.49 7.35 19.20
C LEU A 178 5.84 8.37 20.16
N LYS A 179 5.27 7.93 21.29
CA LYS A 179 4.77 8.84 22.31
C LYS A 179 5.90 9.57 23.04
N GLU A 180 6.99 8.84 23.35
CA GLU A 180 8.18 9.42 23.97
C GLU A 180 8.81 10.45 23.04
N ILE A 181 9.03 10.11 21.77
CA ILE A 181 9.57 11.04 20.76
C ILE A 181 8.67 12.29 20.63
N ARG A 182 7.35 12.13 20.56
CA ARG A 182 6.42 13.28 20.51
C ARG A 182 6.55 14.18 21.73
N ALA A 183 6.75 13.62 22.93
CA ALA A 183 6.93 14.38 24.15
C ALA A 183 8.27 15.14 24.16
N ILE A 184 9.37 14.48 23.72
CA ILE A 184 10.69 15.11 23.57
C ILE A 184 10.61 16.29 22.61
N VAL A 185 10.04 16.06 21.43
CA VAL A 185 9.92 17.10 20.39
C VAL A 185 9.05 18.26 20.83
N GLU A 186 7.89 18.01 21.46
CA GLU A 186 6.98 19.04 21.97
C GLU A 186 7.63 19.87 23.09
N GLU A 187 8.41 19.23 23.97
CA GLU A 187 9.12 19.91 25.04
C GLU A 187 10.29 20.76 24.50
N ALA A 188 11.08 20.21 23.56
CA ALA A 188 12.24 20.90 23.01
C ALA A 188 11.85 22.08 22.11
N SER A 189 10.79 21.96 21.30
CA SER A 189 10.33 23.02 20.39
C SER A 189 9.37 24.02 21.02
N LYS A 190 9.10 23.90 22.33
CA LYS A 190 8.13 24.76 23.00
C LYS A 190 8.59 26.22 23.06
N GLY A 191 7.86 27.07 22.36
CA GLY A 191 8.12 28.51 22.31
C GLY A 191 9.01 28.95 21.15
N SER A 192 9.49 28.03 20.32
CA SER A 192 10.19 28.32 19.06
C SER A 192 9.18 28.57 17.92
N ASP A 193 9.67 29.12 16.81
CA ASP A 193 8.91 29.26 15.56
C ASP A 193 8.90 27.99 14.70
N LEU A 194 9.54 26.92 15.16
CA LEU A 194 9.69 25.69 14.40
C LEU A 194 8.38 24.92 14.25
N THR A 195 8.01 24.64 13.04
CA THR A 195 6.92 23.70 12.72
C THR A 195 7.49 22.31 12.60
N VAL A 196 6.99 21.39 13.46
CA VAL A 196 7.47 19.99 13.49
C VAL A 196 6.49 19.05 12.81
N ARG A 197 7.03 18.18 11.93
CA ARG A 197 6.31 17.09 11.27
C ARG A 197 7.01 15.77 11.50
N LEU A 198 6.22 14.73 11.74
CA LEU A 198 6.71 13.37 11.94
C LEU A 198 6.23 12.48 10.81
N TYR A 199 7.14 11.68 10.24
CA TYR A 199 6.83 10.76 9.15
C TYR A 199 7.63 9.45 9.29
N GLY A 200 7.39 8.49 8.40
CA GLY A 200 8.04 7.18 8.40
C GLY A 200 7.14 6.05 8.90
N ASP A 201 7.68 4.83 8.89
CA ASP A 201 6.91 3.60 9.12
C ASP A 201 6.19 3.52 10.49
N PRO A 202 6.82 3.87 11.63
CA PRO A 202 6.15 3.84 12.93
C PRO A 202 5.00 4.84 13.03
N VAL A 203 5.17 6.04 12.42
CA VAL A 203 4.13 7.07 12.39
C VAL A 203 2.95 6.63 11.54
N GLN A 204 3.20 6.07 10.36
CA GLN A 204 2.19 5.50 9.48
C GLN A 204 1.38 4.41 10.18
N SER A 205 2.06 3.49 10.86
CA SER A 205 1.44 2.36 11.57
C SER A 205 0.56 2.84 12.74
N ASP A 206 1.00 3.84 13.51
CA ASP A 206 0.21 4.42 14.59
C ASP A 206 -1.03 5.17 14.06
N GLU A 207 -0.88 5.95 12.99
CA GLU A 207 -1.99 6.66 12.38
C GLU A 207 -3.03 5.68 11.81
N MET A 208 -2.58 4.64 11.11
CA MET A 208 -3.46 3.55 10.65
C MET A 208 -4.20 2.90 11.82
N ARG A 209 -3.50 2.59 12.91
CA ARG A 209 -4.10 2.00 14.12
C ARG A 209 -5.17 2.92 14.72
N ARG A 210 -4.89 4.24 14.85
CA ARG A 210 -5.84 5.23 15.39
C ARG A 210 -7.08 5.37 14.53
N MET A 211 -6.90 5.53 13.22
CA MET A 211 -8.01 5.62 12.27
C MET A 211 -8.86 4.34 12.26
N MET A 212 -8.22 3.17 12.33
CA MET A 212 -8.87 1.88 12.37
C MET A 212 -9.73 1.69 13.63
N MET A 213 -9.23 2.09 14.80
CA MET A 213 -10.02 2.08 16.04
C MET A 213 -11.24 3.01 15.96
N GLN A 214 -11.09 4.20 15.40
CA GLN A 214 -12.22 5.12 15.19
C GLN A 214 -13.26 4.54 14.23
N ASP A 215 -12.82 3.91 13.15
CA ASP A 215 -13.71 3.25 12.20
C ASP A 215 -14.47 2.09 12.83
N LEU A 216 -13.83 1.22 13.59
CA LEU A 216 -14.49 0.12 14.30
C LEU A 216 -15.59 0.62 15.26
N LEU A 217 -15.26 1.66 16.04
CA LEU A 217 -16.22 2.26 16.99
C LEU A 217 -17.40 2.96 16.29
N CYS A 218 -17.21 3.51 15.12
CA CYS A 218 -18.23 4.27 14.37
C CYS A 218 -19.03 3.38 13.40
N LEU A 219 -18.34 2.55 12.62
CA LEU A 219 -18.96 1.78 11.52
C LEU A 219 -19.75 0.58 12.03
N ILE A 220 -19.28 -0.14 13.08
CA ILE A 220 -20.00 -1.31 13.59
C ILE A 220 -21.40 -0.95 14.10
N PRO A 221 -21.61 0.04 14.99
CA PRO A 221 -22.94 0.47 15.39
C PRO A 221 -23.80 0.93 14.22
N LEU A 222 -23.20 1.60 13.25
CA LEU A 222 -23.92 2.11 12.08
C LEU A 222 -24.38 0.99 11.15
N VAL A 223 -23.54 -0.02 10.88
CA VAL A 223 -23.94 -1.23 10.13
C VAL A 223 -25.08 -1.95 10.83
N ILE A 224 -24.99 -2.12 12.15
CA ILE A 224 -26.07 -2.72 12.96
C ILE A 224 -27.37 -1.92 12.78
N LEU A 225 -27.32 -0.60 12.85
CA LEU A 225 -28.48 0.26 12.66
C LEU A 225 -29.08 0.11 11.24
N VAL A 226 -28.25 0.14 10.20
CA VAL A 226 -28.68 -0.03 8.81
C VAL A 226 -29.34 -1.38 8.59
N VAL A 227 -28.76 -2.46 9.15
CA VAL A 227 -29.34 -3.81 9.07
C VAL A 227 -30.66 -3.88 9.85
N ILE A 228 -30.76 -3.30 11.07
CA ILE A 228 -32.02 -3.20 11.82
C ILE A 228 -33.11 -2.53 10.99
N VAL A 229 -32.81 -1.37 10.41
CA VAL A 229 -33.78 -0.60 9.61
C VAL A 229 -34.22 -1.41 8.39
N THR A 230 -33.27 -2.01 7.67
CA THR A 230 -33.57 -2.80 6.46
C THR A 230 -34.41 -4.04 6.78
N LEU A 231 -34.06 -4.79 7.85
CA LEU A 231 -34.79 -5.95 8.29
C LEU A 231 -36.19 -5.57 8.82
N TYR A 232 -36.30 -4.47 9.57
CA TYR A 232 -37.59 -4.01 10.08
C TYR A 232 -38.53 -3.58 8.96
N ILE A 233 -38.00 -2.88 7.91
CA ILE A 233 -38.78 -2.54 6.71
C ILE A 233 -39.23 -3.81 5.96
N SER A 234 -38.41 -4.87 5.94
CA SER A 234 -38.70 -6.12 5.24
C SER A 234 -39.72 -6.99 5.96
N PHE A 235 -39.59 -7.15 7.29
CA PHE A 235 -40.39 -8.10 8.05
C PHE A 235 -41.52 -7.48 8.86
N HIS A 236 -41.43 -6.18 9.18
CA HIS A 236 -42.40 -5.47 10.04
C HIS A 236 -42.65 -6.18 11.37
N SER A 237 -41.64 -6.90 11.87
CA SER A 237 -41.72 -7.78 13.06
C SER A 237 -40.42 -7.68 13.84
N LEU A 238 -40.52 -7.46 15.15
CA LEU A 238 -39.36 -7.44 16.03
C LEU A 238 -38.60 -8.78 16.01
N ALA A 239 -39.27 -9.89 16.04
CA ALA A 239 -38.63 -11.20 15.97
C ALA A 239 -37.93 -11.42 14.61
N GLY A 240 -38.55 -10.98 13.53
CA GLY A 240 -37.95 -11.03 12.18
C GLY A 240 -36.73 -10.14 12.00
N THR A 241 -36.62 -9.10 12.82
CA THR A 241 -35.48 -8.16 12.79
C THR A 241 -34.36 -8.60 13.74
N PHE A 242 -34.70 -8.89 15.01
CA PHE A 242 -33.69 -9.11 16.03
C PHE A 242 -33.09 -10.52 16.00
N LEU A 243 -33.78 -11.57 15.55
CA LEU A 243 -33.24 -12.92 15.54
C LEU A 243 -32.13 -13.12 14.52
N PRO A 244 -32.27 -12.70 13.23
CA PRO A 244 -31.14 -12.74 12.28
C PRO A 244 -29.97 -11.91 12.77
N LEU A 245 -30.22 -10.70 13.29
CA LEU A 245 -29.15 -9.81 13.78
C LEU A 245 -28.40 -10.45 14.95
N LEU A 246 -29.12 -11.06 15.92
CA LEU A 246 -28.49 -11.71 17.06
C LEU A 246 -27.54 -12.84 16.64
N THR A 247 -27.96 -13.69 15.68
CA THR A 247 -27.10 -14.78 15.19
C THR A 247 -25.82 -14.25 14.55
N VAL A 248 -25.91 -13.14 13.84
CA VAL A 248 -24.76 -12.53 13.15
C VAL A 248 -23.83 -11.85 14.13
N LEU A 249 -24.34 -11.12 15.10
CA LEU A 249 -23.51 -10.49 16.15
C LEU A 249 -22.73 -11.54 16.93
N ILE A 250 -23.39 -12.65 17.30
CA ILE A 250 -22.73 -13.77 17.99
C ILE A 250 -21.66 -14.40 17.09
N SER A 251 -21.95 -14.65 15.82
CA SER A 251 -20.98 -15.22 14.89
C SER A 251 -19.77 -14.30 14.67
N THR A 252 -19.97 -12.99 14.66
CA THR A 252 -18.90 -12.00 14.57
C THR A 252 -18.01 -12.04 15.81
N ILE A 253 -18.61 -12.10 17.02
CA ILE A 253 -17.85 -12.24 18.26
C ILE A 253 -17.05 -13.56 18.27
N TRP A 254 -17.64 -14.66 17.81
CA TRP A 254 -16.94 -15.94 17.74
C TRP A 254 -15.79 -15.91 16.74
N SER A 255 -15.98 -15.31 15.58
CA SER A 255 -14.93 -15.22 14.54
C SER A 255 -13.75 -14.35 14.99
N VAL A 256 -14.02 -13.13 15.47
CA VAL A 256 -12.98 -12.19 15.91
C VAL A 256 -12.36 -12.65 17.25
N GLY A 257 -13.17 -13.24 18.17
CA GLY A 257 -12.67 -13.81 19.41
C GLY A 257 -11.78 -15.04 19.19
N LEU A 258 -12.08 -15.86 18.18
CA LEU A 258 -11.20 -16.96 17.75
C LEU A 258 -9.88 -16.45 17.17
N MET A 259 -9.95 -15.37 16.38
CA MET A 259 -8.75 -14.69 15.86
C MET A 259 -7.83 -14.23 17.00
N ALA A 260 -8.41 -13.58 18.02
CA ALA A 260 -7.70 -13.16 19.22
C ALA A 260 -7.11 -14.35 20.01
N LEU A 261 -7.89 -15.43 20.19
CA LEU A 261 -7.45 -16.66 20.89
C LEU A 261 -6.23 -17.29 20.20
N LEU A 262 -6.19 -17.29 18.87
CA LEU A 262 -5.10 -17.85 18.07
C LEU A 262 -3.94 -16.83 17.87
N LYS A 263 -4.01 -15.67 18.52
CA LYS A 263 -2.99 -14.58 18.42
C LYS A 263 -2.72 -14.15 16.98
N VAL A 264 -3.74 -14.20 16.13
CA VAL A 264 -3.64 -13.68 14.76
C VAL A 264 -3.84 -12.18 14.79
N THR A 265 -2.90 -11.44 14.21
CA THR A 265 -2.93 -9.97 14.19
C THR A 265 -4.15 -9.43 13.44
N PHE A 266 -4.75 -8.40 14.00
CA PHE A 266 -5.90 -7.71 13.41
C PHE A 266 -5.42 -6.56 12.53
N THR A 267 -5.46 -6.77 11.22
CA THR A 267 -4.99 -5.83 10.20
C THR A 267 -6.12 -4.94 9.67
N LEU A 268 -5.79 -3.93 8.86
CA LEU A 268 -6.78 -3.09 8.18
C LEU A 268 -7.79 -3.92 7.36
N ILE A 269 -7.33 -4.99 6.69
CA ILE A 269 -8.20 -5.91 5.95
C ILE A 269 -9.16 -6.64 6.91
N ALA A 270 -8.66 -7.05 8.07
CA ALA A 270 -9.47 -7.74 9.07
C ALA A 270 -10.61 -6.85 9.63
N SER A 271 -10.46 -5.51 9.58
CA SER A 271 -11.52 -4.57 10.00
C SER A 271 -12.80 -4.68 9.15
N VAL A 272 -12.70 -5.23 7.94
CA VAL A 272 -13.86 -5.53 7.08
C VAL A 272 -14.65 -6.74 7.57
N ILE A 273 -14.05 -7.67 8.35
CA ILE A 273 -14.70 -8.92 8.80
C ILE A 273 -16.04 -8.65 9.55
N PRO A 274 -16.08 -7.79 10.57
CA PRO A 274 -17.35 -7.51 11.28
C PRO A 274 -18.44 -6.97 10.35
N VAL A 275 -18.08 -6.02 9.47
CA VAL A 275 -19.02 -5.42 8.53
C VAL A 275 -19.52 -6.45 7.52
N ALA A 276 -18.64 -7.26 6.96
CA ALA A 276 -18.98 -8.33 6.03
C ALA A 276 -19.89 -9.38 6.66
N LEU A 277 -19.56 -9.85 7.87
CA LEU A 277 -20.37 -10.84 8.58
C LEU A 277 -21.76 -10.29 8.94
N ILE A 278 -21.86 -9.04 9.45
CA ILE A 278 -23.13 -8.43 9.81
C ILE A 278 -24.01 -8.24 8.56
N ALA A 279 -23.44 -7.82 7.46
CA ALA A 279 -24.18 -7.64 6.21
C ALA A 279 -24.61 -8.97 5.59
N CYS A 280 -23.69 -9.93 5.42
CA CYS A 280 -23.95 -11.18 4.67
C CYS A 280 -24.64 -12.26 5.51
N GLY A 281 -24.21 -12.43 6.76
CA GLY A 281 -24.72 -13.48 7.63
C GLY A 281 -26.20 -13.34 7.99
N SER A 282 -26.74 -12.10 7.90
CA SER A 282 -28.17 -11.84 8.14
C SER A 282 -29.08 -12.55 7.12
N ALA A 283 -28.60 -12.83 5.90
CA ALA A 283 -29.35 -13.49 4.84
C ALA A 283 -29.88 -14.86 5.25
N TYR A 284 -29.08 -15.66 5.95
CA TYR A 284 -29.49 -17.01 6.40
C TYR A 284 -30.67 -16.95 7.38
N GLY A 285 -30.63 -16.06 8.34
CA GLY A 285 -31.70 -15.81 9.28
C GLY A 285 -32.96 -15.26 8.60
N ILE A 286 -32.82 -14.39 7.61
CA ILE A 286 -33.90 -13.85 6.79
C ILE A 286 -34.70 -14.97 6.12
N HIS A 287 -34.01 -15.91 5.47
CA HIS A 287 -34.66 -17.03 4.77
C HIS A 287 -35.41 -17.96 5.74
N ILE A 288 -34.80 -18.33 6.87
CA ILE A 288 -35.46 -19.18 7.88
C ILE A 288 -36.73 -18.53 8.42
N ILE A 289 -36.68 -17.25 8.77
CA ILE A 289 -37.80 -16.51 9.30
C ILE A 289 -38.91 -16.29 8.25
N SER A 290 -38.53 -15.99 6.99
CA SER A 290 -39.49 -15.86 5.90
C SER A 290 -40.32 -17.13 5.70
N HIS A 291 -39.66 -18.29 5.61
CA HIS A 291 -40.34 -19.58 5.49
C HIS A 291 -41.11 -20.01 6.74
N TYR A 292 -40.63 -19.58 7.94
CA TYR A 292 -41.40 -19.77 9.18
C TYR A 292 -42.73 -18.99 9.12
N TYR A 293 -42.72 -17.73 8.72
CA TYR A 293 -43.96 -16.95 8.57
C TYR A 293 -44.86 -17.48 7.44
N GLU A 294 -44.33 -17.99 6.36
CA GLU A 294 -45.04 -18.65 5.29
C GLU A 294 -45.77 -19.92 5.83
N ALA A 295 -45.01 -20.84 6.48
CA ALA A 295 -45.56 -22.05 7.06
C ALA A 295 -46.62 -21.77 8.15
N LEU A 296 -46.38 -20.69 8.93
CA LEU A 296 -47.33 -20.22 9.93
C LEU A 296 -48.63 -19.72 9.26
N SER A 297 -48.53 -19.03 8.13
CA SER A 297 -49.70 -18.52 7.40
C SER A 297 -50.58 -19.63 6.82
N LEU A 298 -49.98 -20.74 6.44
CA LEU A 298 -50.65 -21.92 5.88
C LEU A 298 -51.29 -22.80 6.96
N SER A 299 -50.87 -22.66 8.22
CA SER A 299 -51.36 -23.43 9.36
C SER A 299 -52.79 -23.00 9.70
N LYS A 300 -53.77 -23.94 9.64
CA LYS A 300 -55.19 -23.75 10.01
C LYS A 300 -55.46 -24.30 11.42
N GLY A 301 -56.35 -23.64 12.19
CA GLY A 301 -56.86 -24.07 13.52
C GLY A 301 -56.00 -23.57 14.69
N GLU A 302 -56.31 -23.97 15.94
CA GLU A 302 -55.62 -23.54 17.15
C GLU A 302 -54.17 -23.99 17.17
N MET A 303 -53.28 -23.11 17.63
CA MET A 303 -51.83 -23.34 17.70
C MET A 303 -51.47 -23.99 19.05
N THR A 304 -51.13 -25.29 19.03
CA THR A 304 -50.55 -25.99 20.17
C THR A 304 -49.00 -25.97 20.10
N LYS A 305 -48.33 -26.26 21.23
CA LYS A 305 -46.85 -26.34 21.24
C LYS A 305 -46.31 -27.39 20.27
N GLU A 306 -46.98 -28.52 20.12
CA GLU A 306 -46.56 -29.56 19.17
C GLU A 306 -46.73 -29.11 17.73
N LYS A 307 -47.88 -28.50 17.44
CA LYS A 307 -48.17 -27.96 16.11
C LYS A 307 -47.20 -26.82 15.73
N HIS A 308 -46.81 -25.96 16.71
CA HIS A 308 -45.81 -24.93 16.51
C HIS A 308 -44.43 -25.52 16.20
N LEU A 309 -44.03 -26.63 16.90
CA LEU A 309 -42.81 -27.35 16.58
C LEU A 309 -42.85 -27.94 15.18
N ASP A 310 -43.99 -28.49 14.72
CA ASP A 310 -44.13 -29.04 13.39
C ASP A 310 -44.06 -27.94 12.31
N VAL A 311 -44.59 -26.74 12.55
CA VAL A 311 -44.47 -25.56 11.70
C VAL A 311 -42.99 -25.15 11.58
N ILE A 312 -42.24 -25.07 12.69
CA ILE A 312 -40.82 -24.75 12.70
C ILE A 312 -40.03 -25.82 11.91
N MET A 313 -40.33 -27.12 12.16
CA MET A 313 -39.64 -28.21 11.45
C MET A 313 -39.97 -28.23 9.96
N SER A 314 -41.17 -27.88 9.55
CA SER A 314 -41.58 -27.77 8.14
C SER A 314 -40.85 -26.61 7.46
N ALA A 315 -40.76 -25.45 8.11
CA ALA A 315 -39.98 -24.28 7.61
C ALA A 315 -38.52 -24.66 7.41
N LEU A 316 -37.90 -25.29 8.40
CA LEU A 316 -36.51 -25.74 8.30
C LEU A 316 -36.31 -26.75 7.18
N LYS A 317 -37.19 -27.75 7.03
CA LYS A 317 -37.07 -28.76 5.98
C LYS A 317 -37.16 -28.15 4.58
N ASN A 318 -37.97 -27.13 4.38
CA ASN A 318 -38.21 -26.51 3.09
C ASN A 318 -37.04 -25.59 2.66
N VAL A 319 -36.34 -24.97 3.63
CA VAL A 319 -35.33 -23.96 3.37
C VAL A 319 -33.88 -24.44 3.59
N SER A 320 -33.70 -25.52 4.38
CA SER A 320 -32.37 -25.94 4.81
C SER A 320 -31.41 -26.28 3.67
N ALA A 321 -31.91 -26.90 2.60
CA ALA A 321 -31.06 -27.25 1.46
C ALA A 321 -30.53 -26.00 0.72
N ALA A 322 -31.40 -25.01 0.46
CA ALA A 322 -30.99 -23.76 -0.21
C ALA A 322 -30.04 -22.93 0.65
N VAL A 323 -30.37 -22.73 1.93
CA VAL A 323 -29.56 -21.99 2.89
C VAL A 323 -28.20 -22.66 3.12
N LEU A 324 -28.17 -24.00 3.23
CA LEU A 324 -26.92 -24.74 3.36
C LEU A 324 -26.05 -24.59 2.11
N LEU A 325 -26.67 -24.73 0.93
CA LEU A 325 -25.96 -24.58 -0.34
C LEU A 325 -25.39 -23.15 -0.50
N ALA A 326 -26.18 -22.13 -0.21
CA ALA A 326 -25.77 -20.74 -0.20
C ALA A 326 -24.61 -20.49 0.78
N GLY A 327 -24.74 -21.02 2.02
CA GLY A 327 -23.65 -20.90 3.01
C GLY A 327 -22.36 -21.58 2.59
N ILE A 328 -22.44 -22.80 2.02
CA ILE A 328 -21.26 -23.53 1.53
C ILE A 328 -20.59 -22.78 0.36
N THR A 329 -21.36 -22.22 -0.56
CA THR A 329 -20.79 -21.45 -1.68
C THR A 329 -20.16 -20.14 -1.22
N THR A 330 -20.73 -19.47 -0.21
CA THR A 330 -20.15 -18.28 0.41
C THR A 330 -18.84 -18.62 1.12
N ILE A 331 -18.82 -19.70 1.90
CA ILE A 331 -17.59 -20.20 2.54
C ILE A 331 -16.53 -20.50 1.48
N ALA A 332 -16.89 -21.21 0.40
CA ALA A 332 -15.97 -21.55 -0.68
C ALA A 332 -15.39 -20.30 -1.37
N GLY A 333 -16.22 -19.26 -1.57
CA GLY A 333 -15.79 -17.97 -2.09
C GLY A 333 -14.72 -17.29 -1.21
N PHE A 334 -14.91 -17.26 0.10
CA PHE A 334 -13.91 -16.72 1.02
C PHE A 334 -12.68 -17.63 1.13
N VAL A 335 -12.84 -18.94 1.24
CA VAL A 335 -11.73 -19.90 1.33
C VAL A 335 -10.81 -19.82 0.11
N SER A 336 -11.32 -19.42 -1.06
CA SER A 336 -10.47 -19.24 -2.24
C SER A 336 -9.34 -18.22 -2.05
N LEU A 337 -9.53 -17.20 -1.19
CA LEU A 337 -8.49 -16.23 -0.86
C LEU A 337 -7.37 -16.82 0.01
N VAL A 338 -7.55 -17.98 0.65
CA VAL A 338 -6.49 -18.66 1.41
C VAL A 338 -5.35 -19.11 0.47
N THR A 339 -5.61 -19.23 -0.83
CA THR A 339 -4.57 -19.54 -1.83
C THR A 339 -3.62 -18.38 -2.10
N SER A 340 -3.94 -17.16 -1.62
CA SER A 340 -3.04 -16.01 -1.71
C SER A 340 -1.79 -16.23 -0.87
N PRO A 341 -0.59 -15.82 -1.32
CA PRO A 341 0.61 -15.83 -0.49
C PRO A 341 0.58 -14.76 0.61
N LEU A 342 -0.28 -13.75 0.49
CA LEU A 342 -0.33 -12.60 1.38
C LEU A 342 -1.06 -12.93 2.69
N VAL A 343 -0.37 -12.81 3.81
CA VAL A 343 -0.83 -13.22 5.15
C VAL A 343 -2.15 -12.55 5.58
N PRO A 344 -2.36 -11.23 5.37
CA PRO A 344 -3.62 -10.59 5.74
C PRO A 344 -4.82 -11.11 4.96
N LEU A 345 -4.63 -11.47 3.67
CA LEU A 345 -5.69 -12.06 2.85
C LEU A 345 -6.07 -13.47 3.32
N GLN A 346 -5.08 -14.29 3.70
CA GLN A 346 -5.33 -15.61 4.28
C GLN A 346 -6.14 -15.51 5.58
N SER A 347 -5.73 -14.62 6.47
CA SER A 347 -6.40 -14.39 7.75
C SER A 347 -7.84 -13.89 7.54
N PHE A 348 -8.03 -12.88 6.70
CA PHE A 348 -9.36 -12.38 6.33
C PHE A 348 -10.24 -13.50 5.78
N ALA A 349 -9.72 -14.27 4.84
CA ALA A 349 -10.43 -15.39 4.21
C ALA A 349 -10.88 -16.46 5.21
N ALA A 350 -9.94 -16.94 6.04
CA ALA A 350 -10.19 -18.01 7.01
C ALA A 350 -11.22 -17.58 8.05
N PHE A 351 -11.04 -16.41 8.67
CA PHE A 351 -11.93 -15.97 9.75
C PHE A 351 -13.28 -15.47 9.24
N THR A 352 -13.35 -14.90 8.03
CA THR A 352 -14.65 -14.60 7.41
C THR A 352 -15.41 -15.88 7.05
N ALA A 353 -14.74 -16.88 6.46
CA ALA A 353 -15.35 -18.18 6.15
C ALA A 353 -15.87 -18.90 7.41
N LEU A 354 -15.07 -18.91 8.50
CA LEU A 354 -15.49 -19.44 9.80
C LEU A 354 -16.67 -18.66 10.38
N GLY A 355 -16.64 -17.33 10.30
CA GLY A 355 -17.75 -16.48 10.74
C GLY A 355 -19.06 -16.76 9.99
N VAL A 356 -18.99 -16.95 8.67
CA VAL A 356 -20.14 -17.37 7.85
C VAL A 356 -20.64 -18.76 8.30
N GLY A 357 -19.72 -19.70 8.57
CA GLY A 357 -20.06 -21.03 9.10
C GLY A 357 -20.77 -20.95 10.47
N PHE A 358 -20.28 -20.09 11.37
CA PHE A 358 -20.94 -19.85 12.66
C PHE A 358 -22.32 -19.19 12.48
N ALA A 359 -22.44 -18.20 11.59
CA ALA A 359 -23.75 -17.57 11.30
C ALA A 359 -24.77 -18.58 10.76
N LEU A 360 -24.35 -19.47 9.84
CA LEU A 360 -25.18 -20.55 9.31
C LEU A 360 -25.60 -21.53 10.41
N LEU A 361 -24.64 -21.99 11.24
CA LEU A 361 -24.90 -22.88 12.37
C LEU A 361 -25.89 -22.28 13.35
N LEU A 362 -25.69 -21.04 13.77
CA LEU A 362 -26.56 -20.32 14.70
C LEU A 362 -27.93 -20.05 14.08
N SER A 363 -28.01 -19.73 12.80
CA SER A 363 -29.29 -19.53 12.12
C SER A 363 -30.15 -20.79 12.14
N VAL A 364 -29.56 -21.99 11.95
CA VAL A 364 -30.30 -23.27 11.93
C VAL A 364 -30.59 -23.79 13.35
N THR A 365 -29.81 -23.39 14.35
CA THR A 365 -29.95 -23.91 15.75
C THR A 365 -30.59 -22.91 16.68
N LEU A 366 -30.08 -21.70 16.79
CA LEU A 366 -30.49 -20.70 17.77
C LEU A 366 -31.86 -20.07 17.41
N ILE A 367 -32.06 -19.68 16.12
CA ILE A 367 -33.33 -19.07 15.68
C ILE A 367 -34.52 -20.00 15.96
N PRO A 368 -34.52 -21.30 15.56
CA PRO A 368 -35.62 -22.22 15.87
C PRO A 368 -35.82 -22.44 17.37
N ALA A 369 -34.72 -22.47 18.16
CA ALA A 369 -34.80 -22.63 19.62
C ALA A 369 -35.51 -21.43 20.27
N ILE A 370 -35.19 -20.20 19.88
CA ILE A 370 -35.85 -18.99 20.39
C ILE A 370 -37.32 -18.91 19.90
N LEU A 371 -37.57 -19.21 18.61
CA LEU A 371 -38.93 -19.25 18.08
C LEU A 371 -39.82 -20.24 18.86
N TYR A 372 -39.31 -21.41 19.23
CA TYR A 372 -40.06 -22.40 20.01
C TYR A 372 -40.45 -21.88 21.41
N LEU A 373 -39.67 -20.98 22.01
CA LEU A 373 -40.01 -20.34 23.30
C LEU A 373 -41.00 -19.18 23.16
N THR A 374 -41.30 -18.73 21.93
CA THR A 374 -42.22 -17.61 21.72
C THR A 374 -43.61 -17.93 22.21
N PRO A 375 -44.25 -17.11 23.08
CA PRO A 375 -45.60 -17.37 23.62
C PRO A 375 -46.65 -17.46 22.52
N LEU A 376 -47.48 -18.48 22.56
CA LEU A 376 -48.52 -18.79 21.54
C LEU A 376 -49.47 -17.60 21.29
N ASN A 377 -49.80 -16.82 22.34
CA ASN A 377 -50.63 -15.63 22.25
C ASN A 377 -50.08 -14.51 21.39
N LYS A 378 -48.73 -14.39 21.29
CA LYS A 378 -48.05 -13.39 20.44
C LYS A 378 -47.98 -13.81 18.97
N ILE A 379 -48.04 -15.11 18.71
CA ILE A 379 -48.00 -15.67 17.35
C ILE A 379 -49.27 -15.31 16.56
N GLY A 380 -50.46 -15.35 17.22
CA GLY A 380 -51.71 -14.97 16.58
C GLY A 380 -51.86 -13.51 16.19
N ASN A 381 -51.18 -12.59 16.94
CA ASN A 381 -51.21 -11.16 16.69
C ASN A 381 -50.23 -10.74 15.59
N ALA A 382 -49.13 -11.43 15.40
CA ALA A 382 -48.16 -11.20 14.30
C ALA A 382 -48.82 -11.41 12.92
N LYS A 383 -49.79 -12.34 12.82
CA LYS A 383 -50.56 -12.63 11.63
C LYS A 383 -51.45 -11.44 11.18
N LYS A 384 -51.97 -10.62 12.11
CA LYS A 384 -52.84 -9.45 11.81
C LYS A 384 -52.04 -8.16 11.56
N ALA A 385 -50.88 -7.98 12.17
CA ALA A 385 -50.11 -6.76 12.07
C ALA A 385 -49.31 -6.67 10.73
N SER A 386 -48.78 -7.78 10.28
CA SER A 386 -48.03 -7.90 9.00
C SER A 386 -48.87 -7.51 7.79
N SER A 387 -50.14 -7.91 7.78
CA SER A 387 -51.08 -7.64 6.65
C SER A 387 -51.47 -6.18 6.51
N LYS A 388 -51.73 -5.46 7.63
CA LYS A 388 -52.24 -4.06 7.56
C LYS A 388 -51.18 -3.00 7.29
N PHE A 389 -49.95 -3.16 7.81
CA PHE A 389 -48.89 -2.19 7.65
C PHE A 389 -48.19 -2.35 6.28
N ALA A 390 -47.99 -3.60 5.81
CA ALA A 390 -47.45 -3.84 4.48
C ALA A 390 -48.38 -3.24 3.41
N LEU A 391 -49.70 -3.30 3.57
CA LEU A 391 -50.68 -2.67 2.67
C LEU A 391 -50.59 -1.13 2.73
N LYS A 392 -50.33 -0.54 3.91
CA LYS A 392 -50.28 0.92 4.12
C LYS A 392 -48.99 1.55 3.57
N VAL A 393 -47.86 0.90 3.76
CA VAL A 393 -46.57 1.34 3.21
C VAL A 393 -46.53 1.12 1.71
N LYS A 394 -47.00 -0.06 1.23
CA LYS A 394 -47.11 -0.37 -0.20
C LYS A 394 -47.97 0.67 -0.92
N ASN A 395 -49.11 1.06 -0.34
CA ASN A 395 -49.97 2.06 -0.90
C ASN A 395 -49.37 3.49 -0.84
N LYS A 396 -48.62 3.82 0.22
CA LYS A 396 -47.99 5.14 0.36
C LYS A 396 -46.80 5.32 -0.57
N VAL A 397 -45.99 4.28 -0.77
CA VAL A 397 -44.88 4.28 -1.72
C VAL A 397 -45.40 4.23 -3.16
N LYS A 398 -46.42 3.41 -3.42
CA LYS A 398 -47.12 3.31 -4.69
C LYS A 398 -47.69 4.66 -5.11
N ASN A 399 -48.46 5.33 -4.22
CA ASN A 399 -49.06 6.63 -4.50
C ASN A 399 -48.04 7.74 -4.72
N LYS A 400 -46.83 7.65 -4.08
CA LYS A 400 -45.73 8.64 -4.28
C LYS A 400 -45.01 8.41 -5.60
N LEU A 401 -44.85 7.16 -6.06
CA LEU A 401 -44.24 6.80 -7.34
C LEU A 401 -45.19 7.03 -8.52
N GLU A 402 -46.51 6.80 -8.33
CA GLU A 402 -47.56 7.16 -9.27
C GLU A 402 -47.67 8.68 -9.49
N LYS A 403 -47.49 9.46 -8.40
CA LYS A 403 -47.53 10.93 -8.47
C LYS A 403 -46.34 11.54 -9.24
N HIS A 404 -45.24 10.80 -9.36
CA HIS A 404 -44.07 11.20 -10.16
C HIS A 404 -44.00 10.52 -11.52
N GLY A 405 -45.07 9.86 -11.99
CA GLY A 405 -45.12 9.26 -13.31
C GLY A 405 -44.24 8.05 -13.58
N LEU A 406 -43.63 7.50 -12.51
CA LEU A 406 -42.64 6.42 -12.59
C LEU A 406 -43.26 5.02 -12.66
N ILE A 407 -44.58 4.84 -12.34
CA ILE A 407 -45.25 3.54 -12.34
C ILE A 407 -46.73 3.72 -12.75
N SER A 408 -47.24 2.87 -13.65
CA SER A 408 -48.65 2.79 -14.04
C SER A 408 -49.47 2.00 -12.98
N LYS A 409 -50.80 2.26 -12.95
CA LYS A 409 -51.72 1.84 -11.87
C LYS A 409 -51.83 0.32 -11.64
N ASP A 410 -51.49 -0.51 -12.62
CA ASP A 410 -51.68 -1.98 -12.55
C ASP A 410 -50.39 -2.83 -12.49
N GLU A 411 -49.19 -2.24 -12.60
CA GLU A 411 -47.94 -2.98 -12.90
C GLU A 411 -47.00 -3.21 -11.71
N GLY A 412 -47.29 -2.75 -10.51
CA GLY A 412 -46.30 -2.73 -9.39
C GLY A 412 -45.82 -4.11 -8.87
N GLN A 413 -46.45 -5.22 -9.25
CA GLN A 413 -46.01 -6.58 -8.86
C GLN A 413 -45.14 -7.27 -9.92
N ASP A 414 -45.22 -6.87 -11.16
CA ASP A 414 -44.53 -7.48 -12.29
C ASP A 414 -43.32 -6.62 -12.80
N THR A 415 -42.97 -5.54 -12.10
CA THR A 415 -41.87 -4.62 -12.52
C THR A 415 -40.53 -5.34 -12.77
N PRO A 416 -40.00 -6.23 -11.89
CA PRO A 416 -38.74 -6.94 -12.17
C PRO A 416 -38.88 -7.86 -13.42
N TYR A 417 -40.05 -8.49 -13.62
CA TYR A 417 -40.31 -9.32 -14.80
C TYR A 417 -40.34 -8.50 -16.08
N ASN A 418 -40.94 -7.30 -16.04
CA ASN A 418 -40.97 -6.40 -17.17
C ASN A 418 -39.57 -5.87 -17.55
N ILE A 419 -38.71 -5.55 -16.56
CA ILE A 419 -37.31 -5.21 -16.78
C ILE A 419 -36.57 -6.36 -17.46
N TYR A 420 -36.69 -7.58 -16.95
CA TYR A 420 -36.13 -8.77 -17.59
C TYR A 420 -36.63 -8.88 -19.06
N LYS A 421 -37.95 -8.76 -19.30
CA LYS A 421 -38.53 -8.89 -20.63
C LYS A 421 -37.98 -7.83 -21.62
N PHE A 422 -37.70 -6.63 -21.14
CA PHE A 422 -37.10 -5.57 -21.93
C PHE A 422 -35.64 -5.88 -22.32
N PHE A 423 -34.80 -6.27 -21.36
CA PHE A 423 -33.36 -6.48 -21.60
C PHE A 423 -33.01 -7.88 -22.14
N ALA A 424 -33.69 -8.91 -21.73
CA ALA A 424 -33.32 -10.31 -21.99
C ALA A 424 -34.50 -11.22 -22.42
N GLY A 425 -35.66 -10.64 -22.77
CA GLY A 425 -36.87 -11.40 -23.11
C GLY A 425 -36.83 -12.14 -24.46
N THR A 426 -35.84 -11.85 -25.32
CA THR A 426 -35.64 -12.54 -26.61
C THR A 426 -34.19 -12.98 -26.76
N PRO A 427 -33.86 -14.03 -27.55
CA PRO A 427 -32.50 -14.49 -27.76
C PRO A 427 -31.56 -13.37 -28.27
N CYS A 428 -32.06 -12.53 -29.18
CA CYS A 428 -31.28 -11.40 -29.74
C CYS A 428 -30.92 -10.37 -28.65
N ARG A 429 -31.85 -10.00 -27.77
CA ARG A 429 -31.63 -9.02 -26.72
C ARG A 429 -30.62 -9.51 -25.66
N ILE A 430 -30.71 -10.78 -25.26
CA ILE A 430 -29.73 -11.34 -24.30
C ILE A 430 -28.34 -11.43 -24.90
N THR A 431 -28.22 -11.81 -26.17
CA THR A 431 -26.92 -11.82 -26.86
C THR A 431 -26.32 -10.41 -26.94
N LEU A 432 -27.15 -9.41 -27.29
CA LEU A 432 -26.71 -8.02 -27.35
C LEU A 432 -26.30 -7.51 -25.96
N LEU A 433 -27.04 -7.84 -24.90
CA LEU A 433 -26.71 -7.49 -23.52
C LEU A 433 -25.35 -8.07 -23.11
N ILE A 434 -25.14 -9.37 -23.36
CA ILE A 434 -23.88 -10.06 -23.08
C ILE A 434 -22.73 -9.41 -23.85
N LEU A 435 -22.92 -9.15 -25.14
CA LEU A 435 -21.89 -8.53 -25.98
C LEU A 435 -21.56 -7.10 -25.50
N ALA A 436 -22.55 -6.32 -25.11
CA ALA A 436 -22.34 -4.98 -24.55
C ALA A 436 -21.54 -5.03 -23.24
N ILE A 437 -21.87 -5.97 -22.34
CA ILE A 437 -21.12 -6.17 -21.10
C ILE A 437 -19.66 -6.52 -21.40
N LEU A 438 -19.39 -7.43 -22.34
CA LEU A 438 -18.06 -7.83 -22.70
C LEU A 438 -17.22 -6.68 -23.28
N ILE A 439 -17.79 -5.90 -24.21
CA ILE A 439 -17.08 -4.79 -24.86
C ILE A 439 -16.75 -3.70 -23.84
N VAL A 440 -17.75 -3.26 -23.06
CA VAL A 440 -17.57 -2.18 -22.08
C VAL A 440 -16.60 -2.61 -20.97
N SER A 441 -16.70 -3.87 -20.52
CA SER A 441 -15.77 -4.40 -19.53
C SER A 441 -14.34 -4.48 -20.07
N ALA A 442 -14.13 -4.89 -21.31
CA ALA A 442 -12.80 -4.97 -21.91
C ALA A 442 -12.11 -3.59 -21.99
N VAL A 443 -12.88 -2.54 -22.29
CA VAL A 443 -12.36 -1.15 -22.33
C VAL A 443 -11.97 -0.67 -20.92
N GLY A 444 -12.82 -0.93 -19.93
CA GLY A 444 -12.54 -0.52 -18.54
C GLY A 444 -11.36 -1.27 -17.91
N ILE A 445 -11.28 -2.58 -18.14
CA ILE A 445 -10.19 -3.41 -17.59
C ILE A 445 -8.82 -2.95 -18.13
N LYS A 446 -8.74 -2.48 -19.39
CA LYS A 446 -7.48 -1.93 -19.93
C LYS A 446 -6.99 -0.66 -19.22
N LYS A 447 -7.86 0.04 -18.52
CA LYS A 447 -7.54 1.25 -17.74
C LYS A 447 -7.24 0.94 -16.28
N LEU A 448 -7.32 -0.32 -15.86
CA LEU A 448 -7.07 -0.71 -14.48
C LEU A 448 -5.60 -0.51 -14.14
N VAL A 449 -5.34 0.27 -13.12
CA VAL A 449 -4.01 0.53 -12.56
C VAL A 449 -3.80 -0.36 -11.34
N ILE A 450 -2.60 -0.95 -11.24
CA ILE A 450 -2.19 -1.78 -10.10
C ILE A 450 -1.18 -0.96 -9.33
N ASP A 451 -1.55 -0.51 -8.13
CA ASP A 451 -0.69 0.25 -7.26
C ASP A 451 -1.06 -0.05 -5.80
N THR A 452 -0.08 -0.49 -5.02
CA THR A 452 -0.26 -0.89 -3.63
C THR A 452 0.40 0.07 -2.63
N ALA A 453 0.69 1.29 -3.07
CA ALA A 453 1.26 2.32 -2.22
C ALA A 453 0.35 2.60 -1.00
N MET A 454 0.86 2.30 0.20
CA MET A 454 0.07 2.38 1.43
C MET A 454 -0.35 3.81 1.78
N ILE A 455 0.39 4.82 1.31
CA ILE A 455 0.05 6.23 1.50
C ILE A 455 -1.32 6.58 0.89
N ASN A 456 -1.73 5.89 -0.18
CA ASN A 456 -3.03 6.09 -0.85
C ASN A 456 -4.23 5.63 -0.01
N TYR A 457 -4.00 4.97 1.14
CA TYR A 457 -5.07 4.61 2.08
C TYR A 457 -5.54 5.81 2.90
N PHE A 458 -4.67 6.82 3.06
CA PHE A 458 -4.97 8.03 3.81
C PHE A 458 -5.63 9.10 2.95
N PRO A 459 -6.61 9.83 3.50
CA PRO A 459 -7.18 11.00 2.83
C PRO A 459 -6.11 12.08 2.58
N GLU A 460 -6.14 12.73 1.43
CA GLU A 460 -5.23 13.83 1.06
C GLU A 460 -5.24 14.97 2.09
N ASN A 461 -6.35 15.20 2.76
CA ASN A 461 -6.48 16.23 3.80
C ASN A 461 -6.07 15.74 5.19
N SER A 462 -5.63 14.48 5.39
CA SER A 462 -5.12 14.00 6.67
C SER A 462 -3.78 14.67 6.99
N ARG A 463 -3.49 14.85 8.29
CA ARG A 463 -2.23 15.44 8.72
C ARG A 463 -1.05 14.62 8.24
N PHE A 464 -1.08 13.32 8.48
CA PHE A 464 0.00 12.41 8.08
C PHE A 464 0.31 12.49 6.57
N ARG A 465 -0.74 12.47 5.71
CA ARG A 465 -0.54 12.59 4.26
C ARG A 465 0.13 13.91 3.88
N LYS A 466 -0.32 15.02 4.46
CA LYS A 466 0.27 16.35 4.23
C LYS A 466 1.71 16.46 4.72
N ASP A 467 2.02 15.83 5.87
CA ASP A 467 3.37 15.83 6.42
C ASP A 467 4.33 15.03 5.49
N VAL A 468 3.88 13.89 4.94
CA VAL A 468 4.63 13.11 3.96
C VAL A 468 4.79 13.87 2.64
N ASP A 469 3.70 14.38 2.07
CA ASP A 469 3.71 15.13 0.80
C ASP A 469 4.65 16.36 0.92
N PHE A 470 4.66 17.05 2.08
CA PHE A 470 5.55 18.17 2.34
C PHE A 470 7.03 17.78 2.30
N VAL A 471 7.38 16.65 2.91
CA VAL A 471 8.76 16.14 2.91
C VAL A 471 9.17 15.66 1.52
N ASP A 472 8.27 14.98 0.80
CA ASP A 472 8.51 14.52 -0.57
C ASP A 472 8.73 15.69 -1.55
N GLU A 473 8.06 16.83 -1.35
CA GLU A 473 8.22 18.03 -2.18
C GLU A 473 9.49 18.82 -1.89
N ASN A 474 9.87 18.97 -0.61
CA ASN A 474 10.90 19.91 -0.18
C ASN A 474 12.25 19.26 0.16
N LEU A 475 12.30 17.94 0.38
CA LEU A 475 13.51 17.18 0.67
C LEU A 475 13.70 16.04 -0.35
N THR A 476 14.45 15.01 0.01
CA THR A 476 14.81 13.90 -0.91
C THR A 476 13.69 12.88 -1.11
N GLY A 477 12.63 12.94 -0.33
CA GLY A 477 11.53 11.99 -0.36
C GLY A 477 11.54 11.01 0.83
N THR A 478 10.38 10.42 1.09
CA THR A 478 10.17 9.53 2.25
C THR A 478 10.12 8.05 1.87
N ASN A 479 10.14 7.72 0.57
CA ASN A 479 10.08 6.34 0.09
C ASN A 479 11.48 5.80 -0.19
N SER A 480 11.94 4.85 0.65
CA SER A 480 13.30 4.34 0.60
C SER A 480 13.40 3.02 -0.17
N LEU A 481 14.24 3.01 -1.21
CA LEU A 481 14.63 1.84 -1.98
C LEU A 481 16.13 1.60 -1.80
N PHE A 482 16.52 0.36 -1.61
CA PHE A 482 17.92 -0.01 -1.49
C PHE A 482 18.31 -1.00 -2.58
N PHE A 483 19.51 -0.85 -3.13
CA PHE A 483 20.11 -1.86 -3.97
C PHE A 483 21.32 -2.46 -3.27
N LEU A 484 21.40 -3.79 -3.32
CA LEU A 484 22.57 -4.54 -2.89
C LEU A 484 23.37 -4.92 -4.12
N VAL A 485 24.61 -4.51 -4.18
CA VAL A 485 25.58 -4.98 -5.18
C VAL A 485 26.46 -6.02 -4.50
N THR A 486 26.52 -7.22 -5.05
CA THR A 486 27.31 -8.34 -4.51
C THR A 486 28.40 -8.73 -5.49
N GLY A 487 29.63 -8.78 -4.99
CA GLY A 487 30.83 -9.26 -5.70
C GLY A 487 31.02 -10.78 -5.51
N GLN A 488 32.01 -11.31 -6.21
CA GLN A 488 32.36 -12.73 -6.16
C GLN A 488 33.17 -13.08 -4.91
N GLU A 489 34.18 -12.25 -4.62
CA GLU A 489 35.12 -12.40 -3.49
C GLU A 489 35.12 -11.16 -2.60
N ASN A 490 35.71 -11.30 -1.40
CA ASN A 490 35.91 -10.17 -0.51
C ASN A 490 36.90 -9.17 -1.14
N GLY A 491 36.60 -7.88 -1.07
CA GLY A 491 37.42 -6.83 -1.66
C GLY A 491 37.14 -6.53 -3.14
N ASP A 492 36.30 -7.32 -3.80
CA ASP A 492 35.95 -7.09 -5.20
C ASP A 492 35.35 -5.70 -5.47
N LEU A 493 34.65 -5.15 -4.48
CA LEU A 493 33.94 -3.89 -4.61
C LEU A 493 34.81 -2.65 -4.34
N THR A 494 36.12 -2.83 -4.11
CA THR A 494 37.12 -1.72 -4.16
C THR A 494 37.75 -1.56 -5.55
N LYS A 495 37.51 -2.49 -6.48
CA LYS A 495 38.04 -2.41 -7.84
C LYS A 495 37.49 -1.20 -8.59
N PRO A 496 38.37 -0.39 -9.24
CA PRO A 496 37.98 0.84 -9.93
C PRO A 496 36.87 0.63 -10.99
N GLU A 497 36.91 -0.47 -11.73
CA GLU A 497 35.92 -0.79 -12.76
C GLU A 497 34.52 -0.97 -12.16
N ILE A 498 34.43 -1.63 -10.98
CA ILE A 498 33.15 -1.86 -10.31
C ILE A 498 32.64 -0.56 -9.70
N LEU A 499 33.50 0.16 -9.00
CA LEU A 499 33.15 1.47 -8.41
C LEU A 499 32.66 2.45 -9.49
N LYS A 500 33.32 2.46 -10.66
CA LYS A 500 32.91 3.28 -11.80
C LYS A 500 31.57 2.83 -12.39
N SER A 501 31.30 1.52 -12.40
CA SER A 501 30.01 0.97 -12.83
C SER A 501 28.89 1.33 -11.86
N VAL A 502 29.17 1.32 -10.55
CA VAL A 502 28.22 1.72 -9.51
C VAL A 502 27.93 3.24 -9.61
N GLU A 503 28.97 4.07 -9.74
CA GLU A 503 28.80 5.52 -9.96
C GLU A 503 27.97 5.81 -11.23
N GLY A 504 28.30 5.12 -12.33
CA GLY A 504 27.55 5.24 -13.58
C GLY A 504 26.08 4.81 -13.44
N LEU A 505 25.78 3.79 -12.61
CA LEU A 505 24.41 3.40 -12.28
C LEU A 505 23.67 4.52 -11.57
N GLN A 506 24.29 5.17 -10.57
CA GLN A 506 23.68 6.28 -9.84
C GLN A 506 23.34 7.43 -10.81
N GLN A 507 24.31 7.89 -11.60
CA GLN A 507 24.11 8.96 -12.57
C GLN A 507 23.04 8.62 -13.62
N TYR A 508 23.00 7.36 -14.07
CA TYR A 508 22.00 6.89 -15.03
C TYR A 508 20.59 6.92 -14.41
N LEU A 509 20.44 6.44 -13.18
CA LEU A 509 19.15 6.40 -12.50
C LEU A 509 18.62 7.82 -12.21
N GLU A 510 19.45 8.71 -11.69
CA GLU A 510 19.10 10.11 -11.42
C GLU A 510 18.68 10.85 -12.69
N LYS A 511 19.42 10.67 -13.77
CA LYS A 511 19.13 11.32 -15.06
C LYS A 511 17.83 10.81 -15.68
N LYS A 512 17.52 9.51 -15.52
CA LYS A 512 16.40 8.87 -16.19
C LYS A 512 15.09 8.95 -15.39
N ASN A 513 15.18 9.05 -14.07
CA ASN A 513 14.05 9.01 -13.14
C ASN A 513 14.04 10.29 -12.28
N PRO A 514 13.36 11.35 -12.72
CA PRO A 514 13.28 12.63 -11.98
C PRO A 514 12.57 12.51 -10.63
N GLU A 515 11.89 11.40 -10.40
CA GLU A 515 11.24 11.07 -9.13
C GLU A 515 12.23 10.67 -8.04
N ILE A 516 13.49 10.39 -8.40
CA ILE A 516 14.56 10.14 -7.43
C ILE A 516 14.99 11.49 -6.84
N GLY A 517 14.92 11.60 -5.52
CA GLY A 517 15.38 12.78 -4.81
C GLY A 517 16.87 12.75 -4.55
N LYS A 518 17.41 11.58 -4.15
CA LYS A 518 18.85 11.41 -3.87
C LYS A 518 19.27 9.96 -3.95
N ILE A 519 20.53 9.74 -4.36
CA ILE A 519 21.22 8.44 -4.25
C ILE A 519 22.49 8.62 -3.44
N VAL A 520 22.65 7.84 -2.40
CA VAL A 520 23.86 7.78 -1.56
C VAL A 520 24.37 6.34 -1.52
N SER A 521 25.68 6.18 -1.67
CA SER A 521 26.28 4.84 -1.64
C SER A 521 27.73 4.90 -1.16
N PHE A 522 28.33 3.73 -1.05
CA PHE A 522 29.75 3.57 -0.77
C PHE A 522 30.64 4.44 -1.66
N THR A 523 30.30 4.60 -2.96
CA THR A 523 31.09 5.44 -3.88
C THR A 523 31.06 6.93 -3.55
N THR A 524 30.01 7.41 -2.86
CA THR A 524 29.91 8.82 -2.41
C THR A 524 31.02 9.13 -1.41
N PHE A 525 31.29 8.20 -0.50
CA PHE A 525 32.37 8.33 0.48
C PHE A 525 33.74 8.24 -0.18
N ILE A 526 33.97 7.28 -1.07
CA ILE A 526 35.24 7.13 -1.78
C ILE A 526 35.58 8.41 -2.56
N LYS A 527 34.62 9.02 -3.27
CA LYS A 527 34.82 10.28 -3.97
C LYS A 527 35.22 11.41 -3.01
N ARG A 528 34.59 11.49 -1.85
CA ARG A 528 34.89 12.50 -0.86
C ARG A 528 36.26 12.30 -0.25
N ILE A 529 36.64 11.09 0.12
CA ILE A 529 37.95 10.77 0.68
C ILE A 529 39.02 11.11 -0.37
N ASN A 530 38.84 10.67 -1.62
CA ASN A 530 39.75 11.00 -2.71
C ASN A 530 39.93 12.53 -2.91
N GLN A 531 38.83 13.28 -2.88
CA GLN A 531 38.86 14.75 -2.94
C GLN A 531 39.72 15.35 -1.82
N VAL A 532 39.45 14.93 -0.59
CA VAL A 532 40.05 15.49 0.63
C VAL A 532 41.55 15.19 0.69
N MET A 533 41.96 14.01 0.25
CA MET A 533 43.38 13.61 0.17
C MET A 533 44.18 14.41 -0.88
N HIS A 534 43.53 15.10 -1.80
CA HIS A 534 44.15 15.88 -2.87
C HIS A 534 43.89 17.37 -2.75
N VAL A 535 43.48 17.87 -1.59
CA VAL A 535 43.37 19.30 -1.33
C VAL A 535 44.76 19.91 -1.41
N PRO A 536 44.99 20.93 -2.26
CA PRO A 536 46.29 21.58 -2.35
C PRO A 536 46.71 22.16 -0.99
N ALA A 537 47.89 21.80 -0.51
CA ALA A 537 48.46 22.41 0.71
C ALA A 537 48.55 23.93 0.50
N LEU A 538 47.94 24.72 1.36
CA LEU A 538 48.19 26.16 1.42
C LEU A 538 49.68 26.34 1.68
N LYS A 539 50.41 26.95 0.74
CA LYS A 539 51.79 27.36 1.01
C LYS A 539 51.72 28.36 2.16
N ALA A 540 51.99 27.89 3.38
CA ALA A 540 52.30 28.78 4.49
C ALA A 540 53.52 29.61 4.06
N ASP A 541 53.42 30.95 4.12
CA ASP A 541 54.55 31.82 3.99
C ASP A 541 55.63 31.32 4.94
N THR A 542 56.71 30.81 4.35
CA THR A 542 57.88 30.32 5.06
C THR A 542 58.62 31.49 5.69
N GLU A 543 58.17 31.88 6.90
CA GLU A 543 59.11 32.45 7.88
C GLU A 543 58.98 31.66 9.19
N THR A 544 60.04 30.84 9.39
CA THR A 544 60.50 30.24 10.67
C THR A 544 59.53 29.24 11.33
N PHE A 545 59.66 27.97 10.99
CA PHE A 545 59.64 26.90 12.00
C PHE A 545 60.70 25.86 11.64
N SER A 546 61.55 25.62 12.62
CA SER A 546 62.71 24.73 12.61
C SER A 546 62.32 23.27 12.58
N ASP A 547 63.07 22.50 11.79
CA ASP A 547 63.29 21.04 11.83
C ASP A 547 62.82 20.33 13.09
N SER A 548 61.71 19.58 13.00
CA SER A 548 61.49 18.42 13.85
C SER A 548 60.40 17.42 13.48
N ASP A 549 59.69 17.54 12.29
CA ASP A 549 58.59 16.61 12.00
C ASP A 549 58.69 15.83 10.65
N ASP A 550 59.92 15.66 10.15
CA ASP A 550 60.18 14.77 8.99
C ASP A 550 60.11 13.25 9.29
N ALA A 551 59.65 12.88 10.46
CA ALA A 551 59.72 11.47 10.91
C ALA A 551 58.50 10.60 10.54
N PHE A 552 57.43 11.15 10.00
CA PHE A 552 56.24 10.35 9.69
C PHE A 552 56.24 9.79 8.24
N PHE A 553 56.79 10.54 7.27
CA PHE A 553 56.84 10.06 5.88
C PHE A 553 58.01 9.10 5.63
N ASP A 554 59.07 9.11 6.50
CA ASP A 554 60.19 8.18 6.41
C ASP A 554 59.85 6.75 6.92
N SER A 555 58.72 6.53 7.48
CA SER A 555 58.31 5.20 7.95
C SER A 555 57.49 4.39 6.90
N LEU A 556 57.19 4.97 5.76
CA LEU A 556 56.59 4.26 4.63
C LEU A 556 57.70 3.93 3.63
N ASP A 557 58.36 2.78 3.85
CA ASP A 557 59.40 2.23 3.01
C ASP A 557 58.86 1.90 1.60
N PHE A 558 58.94 2.88 0.70
CA PHE A 558 58.83 2.63 -0.74
C PHE A 558 60.22 2.37 -1.26
N GLY A 559 60.56 1.10 -1.42
CA GLY A 559 61.79 0.61 -1.91
C GLY A 559 62.32 1.40 -3.12
N ASP A 560 63.51 2.00 -2.92
CA ASP A 560 64.24 2.83 -3.87
C ASP A 560 64.78 1.95 -5.03
N GLU A 561 64.13 1.93 -6.20
CA GLU A 561 64.78 1.54 -7.44
C GLU A 561 64.71 2.71 -8.42
N SER A 562 65.80 3.46 -8.48
CA SER A 562 66.06 4.52 -9.44
C SER A 562 66.17 3.96 -10.86
N GLY A 563 65.16 4.11 -11.69
CA GLY A 563 65.21 3.87 -13.13
C GLY A 563 64.87 5.14 -13.88
N SER A 564 65.89 5.64 -14.62
CA SER A 564 65.86 6.84 -15.43
C SER A 564 64.73 6.87 -16.46
N PHE A 565 63.97 8.01 -16.46
CA PHE A 565 62.98 8.32 -17.47
C PHE A 565 63.61 8.83 -18.76
N GLU A 566 63.51 8.05 -19.86
CA GLU A 566 63.66 8.55 -21.23
C GLU A 566 62.30 8.67 -21.88
N SER A 567 62.07 9.83 -22.47
CA SER A 567 60.90 10.28 -23.20
C SER A 567 60.57 9.36 -24.41
N PHE A 568 59.30 9.00 -24.54
CA PHE A 568 58.70 8.68 -25.83
C PHE A 568 57.45 9.53 -26.09
N ALA A 569 57.59 10.39 -27.07
CA ALA A 569 56.46 11.08 -27.71
C ALA A 569 55.88 10.22 -28.85
N SER A 570 54.64 10.46 -29.13
CA SER A 570 53.85 10.15 -30.33
C SER A 570 53.37 8.69 -30.52
N ASP A 571 52.07 8.47 -30.52
CA ASP A 571 51.35 8.30 -31.79
C ASP A 571 49.83 8.43 -31.65
N ASP A 572 49.30 9.08 -32.67
CA ASP A 572 47.93 9.38 -32.96
C ASP A 572 46.98 8.16 -33.00
N SER A 573 45.75 8.30 -32.48
CA SER A 573 44.54 8.00 -33.26
C SER A 573 43.31 8.03 -32.35
N PHE A 574 42.56 9.11 -32.39
CA PHE A 574 41.12 9.08 -32.12
C PHE A 574 40.41 9.92 -33.17
N GLU A 575 39.80 9.25 -34.13
CA GLU A 575 39.00 9.89 -35.17
C GLU A 575 37.73 10.53 -34.60
N SER A 576 37.54 11.71 -35.12
CA SER A 576 36.46 12.62 -35.01
C SER A 576 35.10 12.06 -35.44
N PHE A 577 34.03 12.39 -34.71
CA PHE A 577 32.75 12.68 -35.30
C PHE A 577 32.37 14.12 -34.99
N ALA A 578 32.72 15.00 -35.95
CA ALA A 578 32.09 16.29 -36.06
C ALA A 578 31.28 16.28 -37.38
N SER A 579 30.00 16.54 -37.31
CA SER A 579 29.25 16.99 -38.48
C SER A 579 28.87 18.43 -38.26
N ASP A 580 29.32 19.21 -39.23
CA ASP A 580 29.08 20.64 -39.49
C ASP A 580 27.56 20.93 -39.46
N GLU A 581 27.19 22.06 -38.88
CA GLU A 581 26.29 23.02 -39.52
C GLU A 581 26.27 24.37 -38.75
N ASP A 582 26.67 25.40 -39.47
CA ASP A 582 26.32 26.82 -39.41
C ASP A 582 26.34 27.60 -38.10
N PHE A 583 27.42 28.40 -37.95
CA PHE A 583 27.50 29.54 -37.06
C PHE A 583 27.34 30.84 -37.88
N GLU A 584 26.14 31.44 -37.83
CA GLU A 584 25.99 32.88 -38.16
C GLU A 584 25.99 33.72 -36.86
N ASP A 585 26.74 34.75 -36.97
CA ASP A 585 27.07 35.86 -36.14
C ASP A 585 25.88 36.48 -35.37
N ALA A 586 25.96 36.58 -34.02
CA ALA A 586 25.11 37.49 -33.25
C ALA A 586 25.95 38.16 -32.17
N GLY A 587 26.11 39.45 -32.37
CA GLY A 587 26.96 40.37 -31.67
C GLY A 587 26.83 40.44 -30.16
N PHE A 588 27.93 40.41 -29.52
CA PHE A 588 28.13 40.76 -28.12
C PHE A 588 28.46 42.25 -28.03
N SER A 589 27.46 43.07 -27.78
CA SER A 589 27.69 44.47 -27.35
C SER A 589 26.64 44.82 -26.28
N SER A 590 27.15 45.27 -25.16
CA SER A 590 26.49 45.91 -24.01
C SER A 590 26.30 45.07 -22.77
N PHE A 591 27.32 45.10 -21.90
CA PHE A 591 27.12 45.20 -20.45
C PHE A 591 28.46 45.77 -19.90
N ALA A 592 28.61 47.08 -19.93
CA ALA A 592 29.54 47.84 -19.11
C ALA A 592 28.81 49.11 -18.70
N GLU A 593 28.31 49.10 -17.46
CA GLU A 593 28.16 50.34 -16.69
C GLU A 593 27.82 50.00 -15.23
N SER A 594 28.80 50.27 -14.41
CA SER A 594 28.75 50.97 -13.12
C SER A 594 28.03 50.39 -11.95
N SER A 595 28.77 50.06 -10.90
CA SER A 595 28.41 50.54 -9.57
C SER A 595 29.68 50.78 -8.72
N ASP A 596 29.90 52.04 -8.42
CA ASP A 596 30.80 52.55 -7.39
C ASP A 596 30.43 52.00 -6.05
N ILE A 597 31.41 51.40 -5.36
CA ILE A 597 31.30 51.12 -3.93
C ILE A 597 32.40 51.91 -3.23
N GLU A 598 31.92 52.94 -2.50
CA GLU A 598 32.72 53.75 -1.63
C GLU A 598 33.42 52.96 -0.54
N ASN A 599 34.73 53.18 -0.35
CA ASN A 599 35.53 52.80 0.77
C ASN A 599 35.08 53.54 2.02
N SER A 600 34.74 52.86 3.10
CA SER A 600 34.81 53.42 4.45
C SER A 600 35.80 52.62 5.29
N GLU A 601 36.95 53.21 5.50
CA GLU A 601 37.92 52.87 6.53
C GLU A 601 37.28 53.04 7.94
N ASN A 602 37.37 51.99 8.75
CA ASN A 602 37.42 52.21 10.20
C ASN A 602 38.28 51.15 10.86
N SER A 603 39.39 51.63 11.42
CA SER A 603 40.34 50.95 12.27
C SER A 603 39.76 50.62 13.65
N ALA A 604 39.96 49.36 14.08
CA ALA A 604 40.07 49.04 15.49
C ALA A 604 40.98 47.80 15.68
N GLU A 605 41.96 48.02 16.54
CA GLU A 605 43.02 47.10 16.88
C GLU A 605 42.58 45.85 17.66
N GLY A 606 43.17 44.69 17.35
CA GLY A 606 43.77 43.76 18.29
C GLY A 606 42.93 42.58 18.73
N HIS A 607 43.19 41.44 18.16
CA HIS A 607 43.77 40.24 18.79
C HIS A 607 43.84 39.15 17.71
N SER A 608 45.02 38.58 17.59
CA SER A 608 45.36 37.50 16.67
C SER A 608 44.65 36.21 17.08
N ALA A 609 43.52 35.96 16.44
CA ALA A 609 43.07 34.60 16.16
C ALA A 609 43.37 34.39 14.66
N ALA A 610 43.96 33.26 14.31
CA ALA A 610 44.22 32.91 12.91
C ALA A 610 42.93 33.10 12.12
N ALA A 611 42.88 34.15 11.31
CA ALA A 611 41.67 34.48 10.54
C ALA A 611 41.46 33.35 9.55
N PHE A 612 40.31 32.71 9.71
CA PHE A 612 39.76 31.83 8.69
C PHE A 612 39.50 32.69 7.45
N VAL A 613 40.36 32.56 6.47
CA VAL A 613 40.19 33.26 5.18
C VAL A 613 39.04 32.55 4.46
N ASP A 614 37.97 33.28 4.19
CA ASP A 614 36.87 32.77 3.36
C ASP A 614 37.48 32.14 2.09
N PRO A 615 37.22 30.84 1.80
CA PRO A 615 37.73 30.16 0.62
C PRO A 615 37.44 30.92 -0.68
N ASN A 616 36.32 31.64 -0.75
CA ASN A 616 35.93 32.46 -1.90
C ASN A 616 36.84 33.69 -2.05
N ILE A 617 37.33 34.29 -0.95
CA ILE A 617 38.25 35.41 -0.95
C ILE A 617 39.63 34.92 -1.37
N ALA A 618 40.10 33.78 -0.82
CA ALA A 618 41.38 33.17 -1.21
C ALA A 618 41.38 32.72 -2.67
N PHE A 619 40.24 32.25 -3.19
CA PHE A 619 40.06 31.92 -4.61
C PHE A 619 40.10 33.17 -5.50
N ALA A 620 39.43 34.26 -5.10
CA ALA A 620 39.43 35.54 -5.82
C ALA A 620 40.82 36.20 -5.80
N GLU A 621 41.56 36.14 -4.69
CA GLU A 621 42.95 36.61 -4.59
C GLU A 621 43.89 35.79 -5.46
N LYS A 622 43.76 34.47 -5.50
CA LYS A 622 44.54 33.55 -6.36
C LYS A 622 44.27 33.78 -7.84
N LEU A 623 43.04 34.11 -8.22
CA LEU A 623 42.65 34.55 -9.58
C LEU A 623 43.28 35.89 -9.98
N ASN A 624 43.35 36.85 -9.05
CA ASN A 624 43.90 38.16 -9.32
C ASN A 624 45.44 38.18 -9.49
N GLU A 625 46.16 37.26 -8.84
CA GLU A 625 47.62 37.27 -8.87
C GLU A 625 48.28 36.63 -10.09
N LYS A 626 47.59 35.76 -10.83
CA LYS A 626 48.25 34.86 -11.80
C LYS A 626 47.61 34.74 -13.17
N MET A 627 46.49 35.42 -13.46
CA MET A 627 45.78 35.19 -14.70
C MET A 627 45.55 36.50 -15.49
N SER A 628 45.93 36.53 -16.77
CA SER A 628 45.54 37.59 -17.68
C SER A 628 44.04 37.48 -18.04
N VAL A 629 43.44 38.61 -18.40
CA VAL A 629 42.03 38.62 -18.85
C VAL A 629 41.80 37.64 -20.01
N ALA A 630 42.79 37.48 -20.92
CA ALA A 630 42.69 36.52 -22.02
C ALA A 630 42.67 35.07 -21.54
N GLU A 631 43.48 34.72 -20.55
CA GLU A 631 43.50 33.37 -19.93
C GLU A 631 42.18 33.07 -19.18
N PHE A 632 41.63 34.09 -18.48
CA PHE A 632 40.35 33.95 -17.84
C PHE A 632 39.22 33.67 -18.84
N PHE A 633 39.16 34.38 -19.96
CA PHE A 633 38.17 34.12 -21.00
C PHE A 633 38.36 32.75 -21.66
N GLN A 634 39.60 32.30 -21.86
CA GLN A 634 39.86 30.95 -22.37
C GLN A 634 39.41 29.88 -21.38
N LEU A 635 39.62 30.07 -20.07
CA LEU A 635 39.18 29.20 -19.02
C LEU A 635 37.66 29.14 -18.96
N LEU A 636 37.00 30.29 -18.96
CA LEU A 636 35.54 30.40 -18.97
C LEU A 636 34.94 29.71 -20.20
N GLN A 637 35.56 29.87 -21.37
CA GLN A 637 35.14 29.21 -22.58
C GLN A 637 35.28 27.67 -22.49
N LYS A 638 36.38 27.18 -21.92
CA LYS A 638 36.60 25.74 -21.68
C LYS A 638 35.57 25.22 -20.69
N ALA A 639 35.36 25.90 -19.58
CA ALA A 639 34.40 25.54 -18.56
C ALA A 639 32.95 25.53 -19.12
N TYR A 640 32.61 26.54 -19.94
CA TYR A 640 31.33 26.61 -20.63
C TYR A 640 31.09 25.42 -21.57
N VAL A 641 32.08 24.99 -22.32
CA VAL A 641 32.00 23.84 -23.22
C VAL A 641 31.89 22.55 -22.40
N ALA A 642 32.73 22.40 -21.39
CA ALA A 642 32.74 21.23 -20.49
C ALA A 642 31.40 21.08 -19.72
N ALA A 643 30.81 22.21 -19.29
CA ALA A 643 29.51 22.24 -18.62
C ALA A 643 28.30 21.91 -19.52
N GLY A 644 28.48 21.73 -20.84
CA GLY A 644 27.44 21.41 -21.81
C GLY A 644 27.02 22.57 -22.75
N GLY A 645 27.82 23.64 -22.83
CA GLY A 645 27.63 24.75 -23.77
C GLY A 645 26.31 25.48 -23.57
N ARG A 646 25.49 25.62 -24.62
CA ARG A 646 24.21 26.36 -24.58
C ARG A 646 23.17 25.80 -23.54
N ARG A 647 23.42 24.62 -22.98
CA ARG A 647 22.55 24.01 -21.94
C ARG A 647 23.18 24.10 -20.55
N ALA A 648 24.34 24.68 -20.42
CA ALA A 648 25.04 24.81 -19.16
C ALA A 648 24.33 25.80 -18.24
N SER A 649 24.12 25.41 -16.99
CA SER A 649 23.78 26.36 -15.92
C SER A 649 25.00 27.12 -15.49
N VAL A 650 24.82 28.30 -14.88
CA VAL A 650 25.94 29.09 -14.30
C VAL A 650 26.67 28.25 -13.27
N GLU A 651 25.98 27.51 -12.45
CA GLU A 651 26.49 26.62 -11.43
C GLU A 651 27.45 25.56 -12.03
N ASN A 652 27.03 24.88 -13.11
CA ASN A 652 27.87 23.90 -13.79
C ASN A 652 29.13 24.54 -14.40
N ILE A 653 29.04 25.78 -14.89
CA ILE A 653 30.20 26.50 -15.42
C ILE A 653 31.19 26.83 -14.29
N VAL A 654 30.68 27.30 -13.14
CA VAL A 654 31.49 27.59 -11.94
C VAL A 654 32.19 26.32 -11.47
N LYS A 655 31.48 25.21 -11.37
CA LYS A 655 32.03 23.92 -10.99
C LYS A 655 33.15 23.43 -11.91
N GLU A 656 33.02 23.61 -13.23
CA GLU A 656 34.09 23.28 -14.20
C GLU A 656 35.29 24.27 -14.11
N MET A 657 35.05 25.51 -13.71
CA MET A 657 36.15 26.45 -13.41
C MET A 657 36.92 26.04 -12.14
N GLU A 658 36.18 25.68 -11.07
CA GLU A 658 36.75 25.18 -9.81
C GLU A 658 37.61 23.93 -10.03
N LYS A 659 37.15 22.98 -10.85
CA LYS A 659 37.92 21.80 -11.24
C LYS A 659 39.24 22.17 -11.92
N SER A 660 39.20 23.15 -12.79
CA SER A 660 40.40 23.55 -13.53
C SER A 660 41.53 24.12 -12.62
N PHE A 661 41.16 24.53 -11.40
CA PHE A 661 42.12 25.00 -10.39
C PHE A 661 42.33 23.99 -9.28
N ASN A 662 41.64 22.85 -9.34
CA ASN A 662 41.56 21.90 -8.23
C ASN A 662 41.23 22.59 -6.89
N PHE A 663 40.30 23.58 -6.96
CA PHE A 663 39.85 24.28 -5.76
C PHE A 663 39.25 23.27 -4.76
N ASN A 664 39.73 23.27 -3.52
CA ASN A 664 39.35 22.34 -2.48
C ASN A 664 39.42 20.86 -2.89
N GLY A 665 40.35 20.48 -3.78
CA GLY A 665 40.51 19.12 -4.29
C GLY A 665 39.42 18.65 -5.24
N ILE A 666 38.54 19.53 -5.72
CA ILE A 666 37.32 19.16 -6.46
C ILE A 666 37.60 18.40 -7.76
N ASP A 667 38.79 18.58 -8.38
CA ASP A 667 39.18 17.80 -9.55
C ASP A 667 39.28 16.30 -9.22
N TYR A 668 39.54 15.96 -7.96
CA TYR A 668 39.61 14.59 -7.44
C TYR A 668 38.29 14.12 -6.81
N TYR A 669 37.17 14.87 -6.93
CA TYR A 669 35.87 14.39 -6.53
C TYR A 669 35.33 13.36 -7.55
N GLU A 670 36.03 12.25 -7.66
CA GLU A 670 35.76 11.16 -8.60
C GLU A 670 36.18 9.80 -8.02
N ILE A 671 35.74 8.71 -8.64
CA ILE A 671 36.31 7.39 -8.36
C ILE A 671 37.72 7.33 -9.00
N PRO A 672 38.76 6.95 -8.24
CA PRO A 672 40.10 6.73 -8.81
C PRO A 672 40.03 5.65 -9.91
N TYR A 673 40.22 6.08 -11.16
CA TYR A 673 40.08 5.19 -12.32
C TYR A 673 41.21 5.37 -13.35
N ASN A 674 41.66 6.61 -13.59
CA ASN A 674 42.73 6.91 -14.53
C ASN A 674 44.08 6.82 -13.81
N VAL A 675 44.87 5.77 -14.14
CA VAL A 675 46.18 5.52 -13.55
C VAL A 675 47.11 6.71 -13.67
N GLU A 676 47.05 7.50 -14.78
CA GLU A 676 47.93 8.64 -15.03
C GLU A 676 47.71 9.82 -14.06
N LYS A 677 46.58 9.84 -13.36
CA LYS A 677 46.24 10.94 -12.44
C LYS A 677 46.72 10.67 -11.00
N TYR A 678 47.12 9.44 -10.73
CA TYR A 678 47.47 8.98 -9.40
C TYR A 678 48.91 8.43 -9.35
N PRO A 679 49.60 8.44 -8.22
CA PRO A 679 50.94 7.93 -8.07
C PRO A 679 50.99 6.39 -8.02
N VAL A 680 50.43 5.72 -9.02
CA VAL A 680 50.31 4.26 -9.13
C VAL A 680 50.62 3.80 -10.54
N ALA A 681 51.10 2.56 -10.68
CA ALA A 681 51.51 2.03 -11.98
C ALA A 681 50.45 1.15 -12.64
N SER A 682 49.45 0.66 -11.87
CA SER A 682 48.42 -0.22 -12.39
C SER A 682 47.03 0.03 -11.77
N ARG A 683 46.00 -0.55 -12.37
CA ARG A 683 44.66 -0.49 -11.80
C ARG A 683 44.47 -1.35 -10.53
N GLU A 684 45.31 -2.35 -10.36
CA GLU A 684 45.31 -3.15 -9.11
C GLU A 684 45.81 -2.27 -7.96
N GLU A 685 46.85 -1.45 -8.20
CA GLU A 685 47.32 -0.48 -7.21
C GLU A 685 46.32 0.63 -6.93
N LEU A 686 45.44 1.00 -7.88
CA LEU A 686 44.30 1.89 -7.59
C LEU A 686 43.30 1.23 -6.62
N SER A 687 43.09 -0.07 -6.72
CA SER A 687 42.25 -0.81 -5.74
C SER A 687 42.86 -0.81 -4.35
N ASP A 688 44.20 -0.98 -4.28
CA ASP A 688 44.95 -0.88 -3.05
C ASP A 688 44.92 0.54 -2.47
N LEU A 689 45.02 1.57 -3.31
CA LEU A 689 44.87 2.97 -2.92
C LEU A 689 43.47 3.23 -2.31
N VAL A 690 42.41 2.71 -2.93
CA VAL A 690 41.03 2.80 -2.35
C VAL A 690 40.99 2.10 -1.00
N SER A 691 41.61 0.92 -0.86
CA SER A 691 41.67 0.19 0.41
C SER A 691 42.46 0.97 1.48
N GLN A 692 43.51 1.67 1.12
CA GLN A 692 44.26 2.59 2.01
C GLN A 692 43.36 3.76 2.44
N TYR A 693 42.59 4.38 1.53
CA TYR A 693 41.65 5.43 1.89
C TYR A 693 40.62 4.94 2.93
N LEU A 694 40.11 3.73 2.76
CA LEU A 694 39.16 3.12 3.69
C LEU A 694 39.81 2.80 5.06
N LEU A 695 41.10 2.46 5.06
CA LEU A 695 41.86 2.25 6.28
C LEU A 695 42.10 3.53 7.08
N LEU A 696 42.30 4.64 6.37
CA LEU A 696 42.51 5.97 6.96
C LEU A 696 41.18 6.61 7.43
N TYR A 697 40.06 6.12 6.94
CA TYR A 697 38.78 6.66 7.34
C TYR A 697 38.38 6.14 8.72
N SER A 698 38.29 7.04 9.69
CA SER A 698 37.99 6.74 11.09
C SER A 698 36.48 6.63 11.39
N GLY A 699 35.61 7.04 10.46
CA GLY A 699 34.14 6.88 10.57
C GLY A 699 33.69 5.46 10.25
N THR A 700 32.39 5.20 10.35
CA THR A 700 31.80 3.90 10.05
C THR A 700 31.14 3.89 8.70
N LEU A 701 31.37 2.83 7.91
CA LEU A 701 30.69 2.58 6.63
C LEU A 701 29.74 1.39 6.70
N ASP A 702 29.42 0.93 7.91
CA ASP A 702 28.60 -0.27 8.15
C ASP A 702 27.21 -0.16 7.52
N LYS A 703 26.70 1.06 7.38
CA LYS A 703 25.44 1.32 6.64
C LYS A 703 25.55 1.09 5.12
N PHE A 704 26.78 1.07 4.54
CA PHE A 704 27.00 1.04 3.09
C PHE A 704 27.85 -0.14 2.61
N ALA A 705 28.62 -0.79 3.47
CA ALA A 705 29.47 -1.91 3.13
C ALA A 705 29.42 -2.99 4.23
N ASP A 706 29.38 -4.27 3.85
CA ASP A 706 29.41 -5.41 4.79
C ASP A 706 30.74 -5.57 5.50
N ASN A 707 31.80 -5.07 4.89
CA ASN A 707 33.13 -4.95 5.48
C ASN A 707 33.77 -3.68 4.93
N GLN A 708 34.25 -2.82 5.81
CA GLN A 708 34.80 -1.53 5.40
C GLN A 708 36.03 -1.64 4.52
N LEU A 709 36.96 -2.55 4.85
CA LEU A 709 38.25 -2.67 4.17
C LEU A 709 38.22 -3.60 2.94
N SER A 710 37.36 -4.61 2.96
CA SER A 710 37.27 -5.61 1.89
C SER A 710 35.81 -5.96 1.58
N PRO A 711 35.03 -5.02 1.06
CA PRO A 711 33.59 -5.21 0.85
C PRO A 711 33.31 -6.28 -0.21
N LYS A 712 32.44 -7.22 0.15
CA LYS A 712 31.83 -8.17 -0.77
C LYS A 712 30.41 -7.74 -1.18
N GLN A 713 29.73 -7.04 -0.27
CA GLN A 713 28.42 -6.46 -0.54
C GLN A 713 28.43 -4.96 -0.20
N ILE A 714 27.87 -4.16 -1.08
CA ILE A 714 27.63 -2.74 -0.80
C ILE A 714 26.16 -2.41 -1.00
N ARG A 715 25.69 -1.46 -0.19
CA ARG A 715 24.32 -0.95 -0.23
C ARG A 715 24.27 0.42 -0.90
N ILE A 716 23.38 0.57 -1.86
CA ILE A 716 23.04 1.85 -2.49
C ILE A 716 21.67 2.26 -1.95
N GLN A 717 21.60 3.43 -1.34
CA GLN A 717 20.36 4.01 -0.83
C GLN A 717 19.78 4.97 -1.84
N VAL A 718 18.53 4.77 -2.22
CA VAL A 718 17.79 5.62 -3.16
C VAL A 718 16.56 6.16 -2.45
N GLN A 719 16.47 7.47 -2.30
CA GLN A 719 15.30 8.16 -1.79
C GLN A 719 14.43 8.62 -2.95
N ILE A 720 13.14 8.26 -2.90
CA ILE A 720 12.18 8.50 -3.96
C ILE A 720 11.10 9.45 -3.45
N LYS A 721 10.79 10.50 -4.22
CA LYS A 721 9.75 11.50 -3.92
C LYS A 721 8.34 11.01 -4.23
N ASP A 722 8.22 9.90 -4.95
CA ASP A 722 6.94 9.32 -5.35
C ASP A 722 6.72 7.99 -4.61
N GLN A 723 5.53 7.82 -4.06
CA GLN A 723 5.15 6.63 -3.30
C GLN A 723 4.59 5.49 -4.18
N SER A 724 4.41 5.72 -5.49
CA SER A 724 3.81 4.75 -6.40
C SER A 724 4.71 3.54 -6.63
N THR A 725 4.12 2.36 -6.53
CA THR A 725 4.82 1.10 -6.82
C THR A 725 5.17 0.95 -8.31
N LEU A 726 4.53 1.72 -9.19
CA LEU A 726 4.87 1.75 -10.62
C LEU A 726 6.20 2.48 -10.86
N VAL A 727 6.42 3.60 -10.16
CA VAL A 727 7.68 4.35 -10.21
C VAL A 727 8.81 3.51 -9.64
N THR A 728 8.61 2.92 -8.46
CA THR A 728 9.57 1.99 -7.86
C THR A 728 9.93 0.84 -8.79
N GLY A 729 8.94 0.22 -9.43
CA GLY A 729 9.15 -0.87 -10.37
C GLY A 729 9.98 -0.46 -11.60
N LYS A 730 9.74 0.75 -12.12
CA LYS A 730 10.52 1.31 -13.23
C LYS A 730 11.98 1.51 -12.83
N ILE A 731 12.23 2.07 -11.65
CA ILE A 731 13.60 2.28 -11.14
C ILE A 731 14.33 0.96 -10.95
N ILE A 732 13.66 -0.05 -10.38
CA ILE A 732 14.24 -1.40 -10.21
C ILE A 732 14.58 -2.03 -11.55
N GLU A 733 13.69 -1.93 -12.53
CA GLU A 733 13.92 -2.49 -13.86
C GLU A 733 15.07 -1.75 -14.59
N ASP A 734 15.12 -0.42 -14.49
CA ASP A 734 16.21 0.40 -15.05
C ASP A 734 17.55 0.04 -14.43
N ALA A 735 17.62 -0.17 -13.12
CA ALA A 735 18.83 -0.60 -12.44
C ALA A 735 19.30 -1.98 -12.91
N LYS A 736 18.38 -2.94 -13.05
CA LYS A 736 18.69 -4.28 -13.56
C LYS A 736 19.19 -4.25 -15.01
N GLN A 737 18.56 -3.44 -15.86
CA GLN A 737 18.97 -3.30 -17.27
C GLN A 737 20.34 -2.67 -17.39
N TYR A 738 20.64 -1.66 -16.56
CA TYR A 738 21.97 -1.04 -16.51
C TYR A 738 23.02 -2.05 -16.05
N ALA A 739 22.76 -2.76 -14.94
CA ALA A 739 23.70 -3.74 -14.41
C ALA A 739 23.96 -4.89 -15.41
N ALA A 740 22.94 -5.41 -16.06
CA ALA A 740 23.10 -6.44 -17.08
C ALA A 740 23.96 -6.02 -18.27
N LYS A 741 24.08 -4.70 -18.53
CA LYS A 741 24.86 -4.18 -19.66
C LYS A 741 26.27 -3.75 -19.29
N TYR A 742 26.45 -3.20 -18.10
CA TYR A 742 27.69 -2.50 -17.73
C TYR A 742 28.43 -3.12 -16.55
N PHE A 743 27.80 -3.98 -15.75
CA PHE A 743 28.49 -4.69 -14.69
C PHE A 743 29.22 -5.90 -15.29
N PRO A 744 30.43 -6.22 -14.82
CA PRO A 744 31.12 -7.43 -15.22
C PRO A 744 30.34 -8.71 -14.87
N GLU A 745 30.64 -9.81 -15.53
CA GLU A 745 30.06 -11.12 -15.23
C GLU A 745 30.37 -11.55 -13.77
N GLY A 746 29.35 -12.06 -13.06
CA GLY A 746 29.48 -12.53 -11.69
C GLY A 746 29.10 -11.52 -10.60
N TYR A 747 28.84 -10.28 -10.96
CA TYR A 747 28.29 -9.27 -10.04
C TYR A 747 26.78 -9.22 -10.19
N THR A 748 26.10 -9.12 -9.03
CA THR A 748 24.63 -9.07 -9.01
C THR A 748 24.12 -7.79 -8.34
N ILE A 749 22.97 -7.32 -8.81
CA ILE A 749 22.23 -6.22 -8.18
C ILE A 749 20.84 -6.71 -7.77
N GLU A 750 20.49 -6.50 -6.53
CA GLU A 750 19.19 -6.88 -5.99
C GLU A 750 18.56 -5.70 -5.25
N ALA A 751 17.27 -5.48 -5.47
CA ALA A 751 16.52 -4.46 -4.77
C ALA A 751 15.96 -5.00 -3.44
N THR A 752 15.89 -4.15 -2.41
CA THR A 752 15.31 -4.44 -1.10
C THR A 752 14.75 -3.17 -0.44
N GLY A 753 14.17 -3.28 0.74
CA GLY A 753 13.58 -2.18 1.48
C GLY A 753 12.05 -2.08 1.32
N ASN A 754 11.46 -1.06 1.96
CA ASN A 754 10.01 -0.89 1.96
C ASN A 754 9.40 -0.68 0.58
N ALA A 755 10.05 0.13 -0.26
CA ALA A 755 9.59 0.40 -1.62
C ALA A 755 9.57 -0.90 -2.48
N GLU A 756 10.62 -1.74 -2.38
CA GLU A 756 10.69 -3.03 -3.06
C GLU A 756 9.61 -3.98 -2.56
N MET A 757 9.40 -4.05 -1.22
CA MET A 757 8.33 -4.90 -0.67
C MET A 757 6.94 -4.50 -1.17
N GLN A 758 6.65 -3.18 -1.26
CA GLN A 758 5.38 -2.69 -1.83
C GLN A 758 5.24 -3.07 -3.30
N TYR A 759 6.30 -2.94 -4.08
CA TYR A 759 6.34 -3.36 -5.48
C TYR A 759 6.13 -4.88 -5.65
N THR A 760 6.84 -5.69 -4.88
CA THR A 760 6.69 -7.16 -4.88
C THR A 760 5.28 -7.56 -4.43
N MET A 761 4.71 -6.88 -3.43
CA MET A 761 3.34 -7.10 -3.01
C MET A 761 2.33 -6.80 -4.13
N ALA A 762 2.53 -5.73 -4.93
CA ALA A 762 1.67 -5.44 -6.07
C ALA A 762 1.63 -6.61 -7.08
N HIS A 763 2.77 -7.19 -7.37
CA HIS A 763 2.86 -8.40 -8.21
C HIS A 763 2.16 -9.61 -7.59
N MET A 764 2.33 -9.83 -6.28
CA MET A 764 1.67 -10.92 -5.57
C MET A 764 0.14 -10.73 -5.54
N VAL A 765 -0.36 -9.50 -5.40
CA VAL A 765 -1.79 -9.18 -5.45
C VAL A 765 -2.39 -9.63 -6.78
N VAL A 766 -1.77 -9.30 -7.91
CA VAL A 766 -2.27 -9.68 -9.24
C VAL A 766 -2.31 -11.20 -9.41
N THR A 767 -1.20 -11.86 -9.10
CA THR A 767 -1.09 -13.32 -9.27
C THR A 767 -2.07 -14.07 -8.36
N SER A 768 -2.17 -13.65 -7.09
CA SER A 768 -3.10 -14.24 -6.13
C SER A 768 -4.55 -13.99 -6.52
N GLN A 769 -4.85 -12.81 -7.06
CA GLN A 769 -6.19 -12.44 -7.51
C GLN A 769 -6.66 -13.34 -8.66
N MET A 770 -5.83 -13.54 -9.68
CA MET A 770 -6.15 -14.43 -10.80
C MET A 770 -6.37 -15.87 -10.34
N THR A 771 -5.49 -16.37 -9.47
CA THR A 771 -5.59 -17.72 -8.90
C THR A 771 -6.86 -17.89 -8.05
N SER A 772 -7.14 -16.92 -7.17
CA SER A 772 -8.32 -16.93 -6.29
C SER A 772 -9.64 -16.87 -7.07
N ILE A 773 -9.74 -16.02 -8.10
CA ILE A 773 -10.91 -15.92 -8.96
C ILE A 773 -11.14 -17.24 -9.70
N ALA A 774 -10.08 -17.79 -10.32
CA ALA A 774 -10.17 -19.06 -11.04
C ALA A 774 -10.63 -20.21 -10.12
N PHE A 775 -10.03 -20.30 -8.93
CA PHE A 775 -10.40 -21.31 -7.93
C PHE A 775 -11.85 -21.12 -7.42
N SER A 776 -12.27 -19.88 -7.15
CA SER A 776 -13.65 -19.57 -6.75
C SER A 776 -14.67 -19.97 -7.82
N ILE A 777 -14.44 -19.62 -9.08
CA ILE A 777 -15.32 -19.96 -10.19
C ILE A 777 -15.40 -21.48 -10.34
N LEU A 778 -14.27 -22.18 -10.23
CA LEU A 778 -14.21 -23.64 -10.28
C LEU A 778 -15.02 -24.26 -9.13
N MET A 779 -14.86 -23.77 -7.90
CA MET A 779 -15.61 -24.28 -6.73
C MET A 779 -17.10 -24.08 -6.90
N VAL A 780 -17.54 -22.90 -7.34
CA VAL A 780 -18.93 -22.60 -7.63
C VAL A 780 -19.47 -23.53 -8.73
N PHE A 781 -18.72 -23.71 -9.82
CA PHE A 781 -19.06 -24.63 -10.89
C PHE A 781 -19.28 -26.08 -10.37
N VAL A 782 -18.34 -26.58 -9.56
CA VAL A 782 -18.42 -27.93 -8.96
C VAL A 782 -19.62 -28.06 -8.04
N ILE A 783 -19.81 -27.11 -7.11
CA ILE A 783 -20.91 -27.14 -6.13
C ILE A 783 -22.27 -27.14 -6.84
N LEU A 784 -22.47 -26.26 -7.82
CA LEU A 784 -23.72 -26.19 -8.58
C LEU A 784 -23.93 -27.43 -9.47
N SER A 785 -22.85 -27.94 -10.09
CA SER A 785 -22.93 -29.16 -10.89
C SER A 785 -23.38 -30.36 -10.07
N ILE A 786 -22.86 -30.51 -8.86
CA ILE A 786 -23.25 -31.57 -7.93
C ILE A 786 -24.67 -31.36 -7.43
N SER A 787 -25.05 -30.15 -7.00
CA SER A 787 -26.38 -29.84 -6.46
C SER A 787 -27.49 -30.10 -7.48
N PHE A 788 -27.31 -29.65 -8.71
CA PHE A 788 -28.29 -29.82 -9.77
C PHE A 788 -28.08 -31.09 -10.60
N LYS A 789 -27.06 -31.91 -10.30
CA LYS A 789 -26.68 -33.14 -11.01
C LYS A 789 -26.45 -32.92 -12.51
N SER A 790 -25.88 -31.80 -12.86
CA SER A 790 -25.62 -31.42 -14.27
C SER A 790 -24.49 -30.40 -14.38
N PRO A 791 -23.45 -30.62 -15.19
CA PRO A 791 -22.40 -29.64 -15.43
C PRO A 791 -22.91 -28.35 -16.11
N TRP A 792 -23.99 -28.45 -16.89
CA TRP A 792 -24.64 -27.25 -17.47
C TRP A 792 -25.21 -26.31 -16.44
N ALA A 793 -25.65 -26.84 -15.27
CA ALA A 793 -26.08 -25.98 -14.15
C ALA A 793 -24.91 -25.19 -13.57
N GLY A 794 -23.73 -25.81 -13.45
CA GLY A 794 -22.50 -25.14 -13.04
C GLY A 794 -22.10 -24.00 -13.98
N ILE A 795 -22.11 -24.27 -15.31
CA ILE A 795 -21.77 -23.26 -16.32
C ILE A 795 -22.76 -22.10 -16.28
N ILE A 796 -24.06 -22.39 -16.37
CA ILE A 796 -25.11 -21.35 -16.39
C ILE A 796 -25.08 -20.52 -15.09
N GLY A 797 -24.86 -21.17 -13.95
CA GLY A 797 -24.81 -20.51 -12.65
C GLY A 797 -23.56 -19.65 -12.42
N ALA A 798 -22.43 -20.00 -13.02
CA ALA A 798 -21.19 -19.20 -12.93
C ALA A 798 -21.18 -17.94 -13.82
N LEU A 799 -21.96 -17.92 -14.91
CA LEU A 799 -21.94 -16.80 -15.87
C LEU A 799 -22.26 -15.42 -15.27
N PRO A 800 -23.31 -15.24 -14.44
CA PRO A 800 -23.58 -13.94 -13.83
C PRO A 800 -22.44 -13.46 -12.97
N LEU A 801 -21.71 -14.36 -12.30
CA LEU A 801 -20.58 -14.01 -11.45
C LEU A 801 -19.40 -13.51 -12.28
N ILE A 802 -19.09 -14.20 -13.37
CA ILE A 802 -18.01 -13.79 -14.30
C ILE A 802 -18.30 -12.37 -14.82
N PHE A 803 -19.53 -12.12 -15.26
CA PHE A 803 -19.92 -10.79 -15.73
C PHE A 803 -19.92 -9.74 -14.61
N THR A 804 -20.30 -10.11 -13.38
CA THR A 804 -20.23 -9.21 -12.23
C THR A 804 -18.79 -8.78 -11.93
N ILE A 805 -17.84 -9.73 -11.94
CA ILE A 805 -16.41 -9.44 -11.72
C ILE A 805 -15.87 -8.56 -12.84
N MET A 806 -16.18 -8.86 -14.09
CA MET A 806 -15.75 -8.05 -15.24
C MET A 806 -16.29 -6.62 -15.15
N LEU A 807 -17.56 -6.45 -14.78
CA LEU A 807 -18.17 -5.13 -14.57
C LEU A 807 -17.53 -4.39 -13.39
N ASN A 808 -17.16 -5.10 -12.33
CA ASN A 808 -16.50 -4.49 -11.18
C ASN A 808 -15.11 -3.96 -11.54
N PHE A 809 -14.29 -4.75 -12.22
CA PHE A 809 -12.99 -4.29 -12.72
C PHE A 809 -13.13 -3.15 -13.75
N MET A 810 -14.18 -3.18 -14.57
CA MET A 810 -14.52 -2.07 -15.45
C MET A 810 -14.78 -0.77 -14.65
N VAL A 811 -15.58 -0.84 -13.59
CA VAL A 811 -15.86 0.31 -12.73
C VAL A 811 -14.57 0.83 -12.10
N MET A 812 -13.71 -0.06 -11.59
CA MET A 812 -12.41 0.33 -11.04
C MET A 812 -11.57 1.08 -12.08
N GLY A 813 -11.44 0.55 -13.31
CA GLY A 813 -10.66 1.19 -14.35
C GLY A 813 -11.20 2.54 -14.83
N PHE A 814 -12.54 2.74 -14.88
CA PHE A 814 -13.13 4.03 -15.24
C PHE A 814 -13.15 5.05 -14.09
N ALA A 815 -13.26 4.58 -12.85
CA ALA A 815 -13.24 5.43 -11.67
C ALA A 815 -11.83 5.71 -11.13
N ASN A 816 -10.78 5.23 -11.82
CA ASN A 816 -9.38 5.29 -11.38
C ASN A 816 -9.17 4.74 -9.96
N ILE A 817 -9.89 3.66 -9.63
CA ILE A 817 -9.69 2.93 -8.37
C ILE A 817 -8.63 1.88 -8.62
N HIS A 818 -7.51 1.99 -7.94
CA HIS A 818 -6.38 1.08 -8.10
C HIS A 818 -6.71 -0.33 -7.59
N LEU A 819 -6.16 -1.33 -8.26
CA LEU A 819 -6.13 -2.70 -7.74
C LEU A 819 -4.98 -2.80 -6.76
N ASP A 820 -5.32 -2.98 -5.50
CA ASP A 820 -4.40 -3.11 -4.39
C ASP A 820 -4.73 -4.33 -3.51
N LEU A 821 -4.03 -4.47 -2.39
CA LEU A 821 -4.22 -5.56 -1.43
C LEU A 821 -5.66 -5.65 -0.91
N ILE A 822 -6.30 -4.51 -0.62
CA ILE A 822 -7.62 -4.46 0.02
C ILE A 822 -8.73 -4.55 -1.02
N THR A 823 -8.60 -3.87 -2.16
CA THR A 823 -9.58 -3.96 -3.25
C THR A 823 -9.59 -5.34 -3.91
N SER A 824 -8.51 -6.11 -3.80
CA SER A 824 -8.43 -7.47 -4.32
C SER A 824 -9.44 -8.44 -3.68
N ILE A 825 -9.85 -8.21 -2.41
CA ILE A 825 -10.86 -9.06 -1.76
C ILE A 825 -12.23 -9.02 -2.44
N ILE A 826 -12.53 -7.93 -3.17
CA ILE A 826 -13.87 -7.63 -3.69
C ILE A 826 -14.36 -8.71 -4.66
N ALA A 827 -13.47 -9.22 -5.51
CA ALA A 827 -13.86 -10.26 -6.48
C ALA A 827 -14.29 -11.56 -5.77
N SER A 828 -13.59 -11.98 -4.73
CA SER A 828 -13.95 -13.17 -3.95
C SER A 828 -15.19 -12.96 -3.09
N VAL A 829 -15.37 -11.76 -2.53
CA VAL A 829 -16.61 -11.33 -1.87
C VAL A 829 -17.77 -11.36 -2.87
N ALA A 830 -17.57 -10.85 -4.09
CA ALA A 830 -18.55 -10.86 -5.17
C ALA A 830 -19.00 -12.28 -5.53
N ILE A 831 -18.06 -13.21 -5.63
CA ILE A 831 -18.36 -14.62 -5.92
C ILE A 831 -19.09 -15.26 -4.74
N GLY A 832 -18.54 -15.09 -3.52
CA GLY A 832 -19.09 -15.74 -2.32
C GLY A 832 -20.51 -15.32 -1.98
N ILE A 833 -20.86 -14.03 -2.15
CA ILE A 833 -22.17 -13.50 -1.82
C ILE A 833 -23.09 -13.45 -3.04
N GLY A 834 -22.55 -13.12 -4.21
CA GLY A 834 -23.35 -12.94 -5.44
C GLY A 834 -23.97 -14.21 -5.97
N ILE A 835 -23.37 -15.38 -5.70
CA ILE A 835 -23.89 -16.67 -6.15
C ILE A 835 -25.25 -17.01 -5.51
N ASP A 836 -25.52 -16.50 -4.32
CA ASP A 836 -26.75 -16.75 -3.58
C ASP A 836 -28.01 -16.39 -4.38
N TYR A 837 -27.98 -15.27 -5.09
CA TYR A 837 -29.06 -14.82 -5.95
C TYR A 837 -29.34 -15.80 -7.11
N THR A 838 -28.28 -16.34 -7.69
CA THR A 838 -28.37 -17.34 -8.75
C THR A 838 -28.94 -18.65 -8.25
N ILE A 839 -28.51 -19.15 -7.08
CA ILE A 839 -29.01 -20.39 -6.46
C ILE A 839 -30.49 -20.29 -6.19
N HIS A 840 -30.91 -19.21 -5.51
CA HIS A 840 -32.34 -19.02 -5.19
C HIS A 840 -33.22 -18.92 -6.43
N PHE A 841 -32.75 -18.25 -7.48
CA PHE A 841 -33.48 -18.17 -8.74
C PHE A 841 -33.59 -19.53 -9.43
N LEU A 842 -32.46 -20.29 -9.53
CA LEU A 842 -32.43 -21.61 -10.20
C LEU A 842 -33.30 -22.64 -9.46
N GLU A 843 -33.28 -22.69 -8.12
CA GLU A 843 -34.09 -23.60 -7.32
C GLU A 843 -35.58 -23.30 -7.49
N THR A 844 -35.98 -22.02 -7.37
CA THR A 844 -37.37 -21.62 -7.57
C THR A 844 -37.86 -21.89 -8.98
N TYR A 845 -37.01 -21.57 -9.97
CA TYR A 845 -37.33 -21.83 -11.38
C TYR A 845 -37.54 -23.34 -11.63
N LYS A 846 -36.67 -24.20 -11.06
CA LYS A 846 -36.82 -25.66 -11.13
C LYS A 846 -38.10 -26.17 -10.48
N ALA A 847 -38.47 -25.63 -9.32
CA ALA A 847 -39.72 -25.95 -8.63
C ALA A 847 -40.95 -25.56 -9.45
N GLU A 848 -40.99 -24.34 -9.99
CA GLU A 848 -42.05 -23.85 -10.84
C GLU A 848 -42.16 -24.59 -12.18
N ARG A 849 -40.99 -25.00 -12.72
CA ARG A 849 -40.94 -25.81 -13.95
C ARG A 849 -41.55 -27.21 -13.77
N ALA A 850 -41.52 -27.74 -12.54
CA ALA A 850 -42.20 -29.00 -12.20
C ALA A 850 -43.73 -28.86 -12.17
N LEU A 851 -44.27 -27.63 -11.97
CA LEU A 851 -45.72 -27.35 -11.89
C LEU A 851 -46.31 -26.92 -13.24
N SER A 852 -45.54 -26.26 -14.12
CA SER A 852 -46.03 -25.74 -15.40
C SER A 852 -45.04 -26.02 -16.56
N SER A 853 -45.59 -26.34 -17.74
CA SER A 853 -44.81 -26.52 -18.95
C SER A 853 -44.58 -25.19 -19.72
N ARG A 854 -45.34 -24.13 -19.41
CA ARG A 854 -45.33 -22.84 -20.09
C ARG A 854 -44.19 -21.95 -19.52
N LEU A 855 -43.09 -21.75 -20.24
CA LEU A 855 -41.91 -21.04 -19.79
C LEU A 855 -42.19 -19.61 -19.29
N ASN A 856 -43.08 -18.87 -19.95
CA ASN A 856 -43.44 -17.51 -19.54
C ASN A 856 -44.13 -17.48 -18.17
N GLU A 857 -45.00 -18.48 -17.90
CA GLU A 857 -45.67 -18.61 -16.59
C GLU A 857 -44.67 -19.01 -15.52
N VAL A 858 -43.80 -19.97 -15.80
CA VAL A 858 -42.71 -20.41 -14.92
C VAL A 858 -41.84 -19.23 -14.52
N THR A 859 -41.35 -18.47 -15.52
CA THR A 859 -40.52 -17.31 -15.29
C THR A 859 -41.25 -16.24 -14.46
N LYS A 860 -42.49 -15.91 -14.81
CA LYS A 860 -43.30 -14.91 -14.08
C LYS A 860 -43.52 -15.31 -12.62
N ASN A 861 -43.83 -16.58 -12.36
CA ASN A 861 -44.03 -17.10 -11.01
C ASN A 861 -42.70 -17.10 -10.23
N THR A 862 -41.60 -17.49 -10.85
CA THR A 862 -40.28 -17.43 -10.24
C THR A 862 -39.94 -16.00 -9.81
N PHE A 863 -40.24 -15.00 -10.61
CA PHE A 863 -40.04 -13.59 -10.23
C PHE A 863 -40.94 -13.18 -9.03
N ARG A 864 -42.18 -13.68 -8.98
CA ARG A 864 -43.09 -13.39 -7.87
C ARG A 864 -42.64 -14.01 -6.54
N ILE A 865 -42.08 -15.23 -6.59
CA ILE A 865 -41.68 -15.98 -5.40
C ILE A 865 -40.30 -15.55 -4.91
N SER A 866 -39.27 -15.60 -5.77
CA SER A 866 -37.89 -15.35 -5.35
C SER A 866 -37.39 -13.95 -5.70
N GLY A 867 -37.92 -13.30 -6.71
CA GLY A 867 -37.37 -12.01 -7.22
C GLY A 867 -37.35 -10.90 -6.16
N GLN A 868 -38.45 -10.78 -5.36
CA GLN A 868 -38.50 -9.78 -4.29
C GLN A 868 -37.51 -10.09 -3.18
N GLY A 869 -37.33 -11.36 -2.82
CA GLY A 869 -36.35 -11.80 -1.83
C GLY A 869 -34.92 -11.48 -2.27
N ILE A 870 -34.58 -11.76 -3.53
CA ILE A 870 -33.26 -11.45 -4.12
C ILE A 870 -32.98 -9.95 -4.07
N ILE A 871 -33.91 -9.11 -4.49
CA ILE A 871 -33.75 -7.64 -4.49
C ILE A 871 -33.60 -7.11 -3.06
N THR A 872 -34.41 -7.61 -2.13
CA THR A 872 -34.34 -7.19 -0.71
C THR A 872 -33.01 -7.58 -0.08
N ASN A 873 -32.52 -8.79 -0.35
CA ASN A 873 -31.22 -9.25 0.15
C ASN A 873 -30.07 -8.44 -0.47
N ALA A 874 -30.11 -8.19 -1.77
CA ALA A 874 -29.10 -7.35 -2.44
C ALA A 874 -29.05 -5.93 -1.87
N LEU A 875 -30.22 -5.33 -1.58
CA LEU A 875 -30.32 -4.02 -0.93
C LEU A 875 -29.77 -4.06 0.50
N ALA A 876 -30.12 -5.07 1.28
CA ALA A 876 -29.68 -5.17 2.68
C ALA A 876 -28.14 -5.30 2.77
N VAL A 877 -27.56 -6.19 1.99
CA VAL A 877 -26.12 -6.43 1.93
C VAL A 877 -25.40 -5.22 1.33
N GLY A 878 -25.90 -4.70 0.20
CA GLY A 878 -25.32 -3.53 -0.46
C GLY A 878 -25.30 -2.28 0.41
N LEU A 879 -26.41 -1.99 1.14
CA LEU A 879 -26.46 -0.87 2.09
C LEU A 879 -25.59 -1.14 3.32
N GLY A 880 -25.46 -2.39 3.77
CA GLY A 880 -24.57 -2.79 4.84
C GLY A 880 -23.10 -2.46 4.51
N PHE A 881 -22.64 -2.82 3.32
CA PHE A 881 -21.29 -2.46 2.85
C PHE A 881 -21.15 -0.97 2.52
N ALA A 882 -22.20 -0.30 2.04
CA ALA A 882 -22.18 1.12 1.77
C ALA A 882 -21.89 1.97 3.03
N VAL A 883 -22.05 1.42 4.22
CA VAL A 883 -21.62 2.08 5.46
C VAL A 883 -20.11 2.35 5.47
N LEU A 884 -19.30 1.51 4.80
CA LEU A 884 -17.86 1.73 4.64
C LEU A 884 -17.51 3.03 3.89
N LEU A 885 -18.45 3.65 3.16
CA LEU A 885 -18.26 4.98 2.57
C LEU A 885 -17.95 6.07 3.60
N LEU A 886 -18.30 5.84 4.85
CA LEU A 886 -18.04 6.75 5.96
C LEU A 886 -16.72 6.44 6.69
N SER A 887 -15.94 5.48 6.22
CA SER A 887 -14.63 5.15 6.76
C SER A 887 -13.67 6.33 6.67
N LYS A 888 -12.72 6.37 7.59
CA LYS A 888 -11.57 7.28 7.52
C LYS A 888 -10.64 6.92 6.36
N PHE A 889 -10.50 5.64 6.03
CA PHE A 889 -9.65 5.18 4.94
C PHE A 889 -10.33 5.28 3.58
N ILE A 890 -9.63 5.87 2.61
CA ILE A 890 -10.09 5.94 1.21
C ILE A 890 -10.36 4.55 0.66
N ILE A 891 -9.44 3.62 0.92
CA ILE A 891 -9.52 2.27 0.39
C ILE A 891 -10.74 1.50 0.90
N LEU A 892 -11.12 1.67 2.17
CA LEU A 892 -12.35 1.05 2.71
C LEU A 892 -13.61 1.68 2.11
N ARG A 893 -13.58 2.97 1.77
CA ARG A 893 -14.68 3.62 1.02
C ARG A 893 -14.83 3.00 -0.36
N CYS A 894 -13.70 2.73 -1.05
CA CYS A 894 -13.68 2.04 -2.34
C CYS A 894 -14.27 0.62 -2.22
N VAL A 895 -13.89 -0.14 -1.19
CA VAL A 895 -14.48 -1.46 -0.92
C VAL A 895 -15.99 -1.36 -0.72
N GLY A 896 -16.45 -0.38 0.07
CA GLY A 896 -17.87 -0.18 0.35
C GLY A 896 -18.69 0.05 -0.91
N ILE A 897 -18.25 0.97 -1.78
CA ILE A 897 -18.96 1.28 -3.03
C ILE A 897 -18.89 0.13 -4.03
N LEU A 898 -17.72 -0.48 -4.19
CA LEU A 898 -17.52 -1.56 -5.15
C LEU A 898 -18.32 -2.81 -4.77
N VAL A 899 -18.35 -3.21 -3.49
CA VAL A 899 -19.18 -4.33 -3.03
C VAL A 899 -20.68 -3.99 -3.17
N ALA A 900 -21.10 -2.76 -2.87
CA ALA A 900 -22.48 -2.35 -3.11
C ALA A 900 -22.86 -2.48 -4.60
N ILE A 901 -22.00 -2.02 -5.52
CA ILE A 901 -22.16 -2.18 -6.97
C ILE A 901 -22.24 -3.66 -7.36
N VAL A 902 -21.37 -4.49 -6.78
CA VAL A 902 -21.37 -5.95 -6.99
C VAL A 902 -22.72 -6.57 -6.59
N MET A 903 -23.29 -6.18 -5.45
CA MET A 903 -24.59 -6.70 -5.01
C MET A 903 -25.72 -6.35 -5.99
N PHE A 904 -25.75 -5.11 -6.48
CA PHE A 904 -26.73 -4.68 -7.48
C PHE A 904 -26.50 -5.33 -8.83
N THR A 905 -25.29 -5.42 -9.32
CA THR A 905 -24.97 -6.02 -10.62
C THR A 905 -25.22 -7.53 -10.60
N SER A 906 -24.77 -8.25 -9.57
CA SER A 906 -24.99 -9.69 -9.43
C SER A 906 -26.47 -10.04 -9.35
N SER A 907 -27.25 -9.34 -8.52
CA SER A 907 -28.70 -9.57 -8.42
C SER A 907 -29.40 -9.23 -9.75
N SER A 908 -29.02 -8.15 -10.41
CA SER A 908 -29.59 -7.75 -11.71
C SER A 908 -29.27 -8.78 -12.81
N LEU A 909 -28.02 -9.29 -12.85
CA LEU A 909 -27.62 -10.32 -13.81
C LEU A 909 -28.29 -11.67 -13.51
N ALA A 910 -28.46 -12.04 -12.24
CA ALA A 910 -29.21 -13.23 -11.85
C ALA A 910 -30.69 -13.14 -12.29
N LEU A 911 -31.30 -11.95 -12.23
CA LEU A 911 -32.68 -11.70 -12.64
C LEU A 911 -32.85 -11.43 -14.15
N THR A 912 -31.81 -11.21 -14.92
CA THR A 912 -31.87 -10.95 -16.36
C THR A 912 -31.22 -12.04 -17.18
N VAL A 913 -29.96 -12.36 -16.91
CA VAL A 913 -29.16 -13.29 -17.71
C VAL A 913 -29.64 -14.74 -17.49
N ILE A 914 -29.85 -15.16 -16.23
CA ILE A 914 -30.28 -16.53 -15.95
C ILE A 914 -31.61 -16.87 -16.63
N PRO A 915 -32.72 -16.13 -16.42
CA PRO A 915 -33.98 -16.46 -17.09
C PRO A 915 -33.90 -16.36 -18.61
N GLY A 916 -33.10 -15.43 -19.14
CA GLY A 916 -32.87 -15.30 -20.56
C GLY A 916 -32.18 -16.54 -21.15
N ILE A 917 -31.14 -17.04 -20.50
CA ILE A 917 -30.41 -18.26 -20.89
C ILE A 917 -31.32 -19.50 -20.73
N LEU A 918 -32.03 -19.65 -19.61
CA LEU A 918 -32.92 -20.79 -19.36
C LEU A 918 -34.05 -20.88 -20.38
N ASN A 919 -34.65 -19.75 -20.74
CA ASN A 919 -35.72 -19.70 -21.72
C ASN A 919 -35.26 -19.92 -23.16
N THR A 920 -34.00 -19.56 -23.47
CA THR A 920 -33.39 -19.75 -24.79
C THR A 920 -32.87 -21.16 -24.98
N LEU A 921 -32.05 -21.67 -24.05
CA LEU A 921 -31.36 -22.95 -24.17
C LEU A 921 -32.22 -24.15 -23.70
N LYS A 922 -33.22 -23.92 -22.87
CA LYS A 922 -34.14 -24.94 -22.31
C LYS A 922 -33.39 -26.19 -21.79
N PRO A 923 -32.47 -26.07 -20.86
CA PRO A 923 -31.58 -27.14 -20.47
C PRO A 923 -32.32 -28.30 -19.85
N LYS A 924 -31.89 -29.54 -20.18
CA LYS A 924 -32.56 -30.80 -19.76
C LYS A 924 -32.66 -30.97 -18.23
N PHE A 925 -31.73 -30.42 -17.45
CA PHE A 925 -31.72 -30.54 -15.99
C PHE A 925 -32.85 -29.76 -15.30
N MET A 926 -33.50 -28.82 -16.00
CA MET A 926 -34.64 -28.06 -15.54
C MET A 926 -35.97 -28.76 -15.85
N ASN A 927 -35.96 -29.83 -16.68
CA ASN A 927 -37.18 -30.57 -16.98
C ASN A 927 -37.44 -31.60 -15.87
N PRO A 928 -38.62 -31.60 -15.26
CA PRO A 928 -38.96 -32.59 -14.25
C PRO A 928 -38.96 -34.01 -14.89
N LYS A 929 -38.41 -35.00 -14.20
CA LYS A 929 -38.73 -36.38 -14.48
C LYS A 929 -40.23 -36.54 -14.14
N VAL A 930 -41.08 -36.55 -15.14
CA VAL A 930 -42.51 -36.80 -14.97
C VAL A 930 -42.64 -38.19 -14.33
N LYS A 931 -42.97 -38.23 -13.05
CA LYS A 931 -43.51 -39.45 -12.46
C LYS A 931 -44.87 -39.64 -13.14
N PRO A 932 -45.12 -40.78 -13.79
CA PRO A 932 -46.42 -41.03 -14.36
C PRO A 932 -47.45 -40.89 -13.24
N VAL A 933 -48.40 -39.99 -13.44
CA VAL A 933 -49.60 -39.93 -12.60
C VAL A 933 -50.26 -41.30 -12.71
N GLN A 934 -50.30 -42.06 -11.63
CA GLN A 934 -51.14 -43.23 -11.53
C GLN A 934 -52.54 -42.71 -11.87
N LYS A 935 -53.05 -43.13 -13.01
CA LYS A 935 -54.47 -43.03 -13.34
C LYS A 935 -55.18 -43.78 -12.23
N THR A 936 -55.86 -43.07 -11.36
CA THR A 936 -56.92 -43.61 -10.52
C THR A 936 -57.92 -44.16 -11.47
N GLU A 937 -58.05 -45.42 -11.59
CA GLU A 937 -59.14 -46.10 -12.29
C GLU A 937 -60.44 -45.59 -11.64
N GLN A 938 -61.16 -44.78 -12.44
CA GLN A 938 -62.60 -44.56 -12.15
C GLN A 938 -63.23 -45.90 -12.42
N THR A 939 -63.65 -46.61 -11.38
CA THR A 939 -64.60 -47.65 -11.45
C THR A 939 -65.94 -47.05 -11.95
N ASP A 940 -66.24 -47.36 -13.20
CA ASP A 940 -67.58 -47.19 -13.77
C ASP A 940 -68.59 -48.03 -12.99
N GLY A 941 -69.34 -47.35 -12.14
CA GLY A 941 -70.58 -47.88 -11.59
C GLY A 941 -71.72 -47.66 -12.58
N GLN A 942 -72.12 -48.67 -13.25
CA GLN A 942 -73.32 -48.64 -14.09
C GLN A 942 -74.54 -48.24 -13.26
N PRO A 943 -75.45 -47.44 -13.76
CA PRO A 943 -76.80 -47.28 -13.20
C PRO A 943 -77.65 -48.42 -13.68
N ALA A 944 -78.13 -49.25 -12.77
CA ALA A 944 -79.21 -50.22 -13.02
C ALA A 944 -80.55 -49.49 -13.16
N ASP A 945 -81.19 -49.86 -14.21
CA ASP A 945 -82.48 -49.53 -14.80
C ASP A 945 -83.66 -49.87 -13.90
N ARG A 946 -84.80 -49.11 -14.11
CA ARG A 946 -86.16 -49.42 -13.85
C ARG A 946 -86.79 -48.96 -12.53
N THR A 947 -87.83 -48.23 -12.57
CA THR A 947 -89.21 -48.04 -13.08
C THR A 947 -89.69 -46.68 -12.58
#